data_c1f586d4d91c0c7b1d6c680dce428997
#
_entry.id   c1f586d4d91c0c7b1d6c680dce428997
#
_cell.length_a   1.000
_cell.length_b   1.000
_cell.length_c   1.000
_cell.angle_alpha   90.00
_cell.angle_beta   90.00
_cell.angle_gamma   90.00
#
_symmetry.space_group_name_H-M   'P 1'
#
loop_
_entity.id
_entity.type
_entity.pdbx_description
1 polymer ?
#
loop_
_entity_poly.entity_id
_entity_poly.type
_entity_poly.pdbx_seq_one_letter_code
_entity_poly.pdbx_strand_id
1 'polypeptide(L)'
;MFSRHRRGEPLRALALVLSFVLASATGALAQTRTSVLAGTVTAANQPVAGAAVTATGSNLTLRAQTDARGIFTIPGVPIGSYDVEIVAPQGHASLRVDVSGPGANLTVALSQLKEIGRTSVTSRPPAHGSGTDLTLNAEALTRSPAAGSLPNLLIQLPGAARGANGVVHINGDHGDINYIVDGAPIPQELNRIVGSEFDPNDIAFIEALQGAYPAQYGERFASVININTRNGSGPPGFIGDLNAGSYGSIDSTLGYHTNIGKGTLVAAFRNERGNRGLDPPNFDSPHNSFSNANQFLRFTLPTGPNFLNLTVSRSYQTYQIPNDVAGGQPANSDVNETQEDLFTSLQFRHPIGDHGSLSFGPSYKRSRIRDFGDPSNDFTFGEAGNPGAPTDCANALASSGPIVNGVVTNPVPNQNVNYGNTTCAFSLNGDRIAIDVGGNLDYVNHSAKHDLAFGGIYTATHVEKTYAVTLQPGNFLAPIFTPATPGAPFTVDDASPNIGHLVALYVQDTWKMGTGWQLDYGVRGDSFTVNSTQFSTGFGQLSPRAKLTRFFGARDSVYAYYGRFFTPFSLENVSPLAAYTLNLPLLTNVAQFDLKPQRDSVYEVGGHFALGRGDLGVRVMQKNATDLIDDTQVGVTNLHQDINFNQGRIATQTAYYQVGLARAGRFYAALTHTYAVNKGCETQLLAPCFGVGNDWTPADHDQRIDFTSGLIANDRRGGWFGIDGEYGSGLSSALNPGSITCGGADGSLGGPCKRTPHLTFDAEKGFALHGGMALTLRVRNIFNDRYYVTFANAQGNHYAPPRMFDVGLRLNTK
;
A
#
# COMPACT_ATOMS: atom_id res chain seq x y z
N MET A 1 38.21 17.85 -23.86
CA MET A 1 38.53 16.46 -23.49
C MET A 1 37.26 15.79 -23.11
N PHE A 2 36.72 15.00 -24.02
CA PHE A 2 35.36 14.42 -23.85
C PHE A 2 35.40 13.20 -22.92
N SER A 3 34.73 13.27 -21.79
CA SER A 3 34.44 12.13 -20.93
C SER A 3 33.29 11.32 -21.56
N ARG A 4 33.61 10.15 -22.05
CA ARG A 4 32.61 9.16 -22.51
C ARG A 4 31.84 8.63 -21.28
N HIS A 5 30.63 9.05 -21.07
CA HIS A 5 29.71 8.43 -20.15
C HIS A 5 29.39 6.99 -20.62
N ARG A 6 29.73 6.03 -19.79
CA ARG A 6 29.51 4.58 -20.03
C ARG A 6 28.02 4.26 -19.95
N ARG A 7 27.36 4.26 -21.10
CA ARG A 7 25.93 3.85 -21.24
C ARG A 7 25.66 2.34 -21.05
N GLY A 8 26.60 1.58 -20.50
CA GLY A 8 26.49 0.12 -20.41
C GLY A 8 26.53 -0.48 -19.02
N GLU A 9 26.65 0.32 -17.97
CA GLU A 9 26.82 -0.21 -16.61
C GLU A 9 25.56 -0.83 -15.99
N PRO A 10 24.34 -0.27 -16.10
CA PRO A 10 23.16 -0.89 -15.51
C PRO A 10 22.78 -2.21 -16.19
N LEU A 11 22.96 -2.31 -17.50
CA LEU A 11 22.72 -3.57 -18.23
C LEU A 11 23.74 -4.66 -17.90
N ARG A 12 24.99 -4.27 -17.61
CA ARG A 12 26.03 -5.21 -17.16
C ARG A 12 25.79 -5.67 -15.72
N ALA A 13 25.30 -4.79 -14.84
CA ALA A 13 24.92 -5.14 -13.48
C ALA A 13 23.69 -6.08 -13.47
N LEU A 14 22.71 -5.80 -14.31
CA LEU A 14 21.54 -6.67 -14.49
C LEU A 14 21.94 -8.05 -15.06
N ALA A 15 22.85 -8.09 -16.02
CA ALA A 15 23.36 -9.34 -16.57
C ALA A 15 24.19 -10.13 -15.54
N LEU A 16 24.93 -9.46 -14.67
CA LEU A 16 25.68 -10.08 -13.58
C LEU A 16 24.74 -10.65 -12.50
N VAL A 17 23.69 -9.92 -12.15
CA VAL A 17 22.67 -10.38 -11.21
C VAL A 17 21.88 -11.56 -11.79
N LEU A 18 21.49 -11.49 -13.05
CA LEU A 18 20.85 -12.63 -13.73
C LEU A 18 21.80 -13.85 -13.82
N SER A 19 23.07 -13.62 -14.08
CA SER A 19 24.08 -14.68 -14.13
C SER A 19 24.35 -15.29 -12.76
N PHE A 20 24.32 -14.48 -11.70
CA PHE A 20 24.46 -14.96 -10.32
C PHE A 20 23.23 -15.73 -9.86
N VAL A 21 22.03 -15.26 -10.21
CA VAL A 21 20.76 -15.96 -9.95
C VAL A 21 20.69 -17.30 -10.71
N LEU A 22 21.11 -17.32 -11.97
CA LEU A 22 21.18 -18.56 -12.76
C LEU A 22 22.28 -19.51 -12.26
N ALA A 23 23.44 -18.99 -11.84
CA ALA A 23 24.51 -19.81 -11.28
C ALA A 23 24.18 -20.38 -9.90
N SER A 24 23.43 -19.65 -9.06
CA SER A 24 22.95 -20.17 -7.78
C SER A 24 21.82 -21.20 -7.94
N ALA A 25 21.05 -21.13 -9.03
CA ALA A 25 20.04 -22.15 -9.34
C ALA A 25 20.63 -23.50 -9.80
N THR A 26 21.83 -23.48 -10.40
CA THR A 26 22.51 -24.72 -10.85
C THR A 26 23.31 -25.43 -9.76
N GLY A 27 23.64 -24.73 -8.65
CA GLY A 27 24.44 -25.30 -7.54
C GLY A 27 23.65 -25.99 -6.42
N ALA A 28 22.31 -25.88 -6.42
CA ALA A 28 21.46 -26.40 -5.34
C ALA A 28 20.86 -27.78 -5.63
N LEU A 29 21.69 -28.74 -6.03
CA LEU A 29 21.35 -30.16 -5.90
C LEU A 29 21.58 -30.63 -4.44
N ALA A 30 21.08 -29.89 -3.45
CA ALA A 30 21.06 -30.28 -2.08
C ALA A 30 19.71 -30.91 -1.75
N GLN A 31 19.75 -32.13 -1.26
CA GLN A 31 18.62 -32.93 -0.78
C GLN A 31 17.55 -32.09 -0.09
N THR A 32 16.32 -32.21 -0.57
CA THR A 32 15.14 -31.65 0.08
C THR A 32 15.06 -32.21 1.49
N ARG A 33 15.33 -31.43 2.51
CA ARG A 33 14.84 -31.75 3.85
C ARG A 33 13.35 -31.49 3.83
N THR A 34 12.61 -32.55 3.54
CA THR A 34 11.19 -32.60 3.81
C THR A 34 11.05 -32.57 5.33
N SER A 35 10.18 -31.70 5.79
CA SER A 35 9.80 -31.61 7.18
C SER A 35 8.77 -32.67 7.52
N VAL A 36 8.49 -32.86 8.79
CA VAL A 36 7.47 -33.79 9.28
C VAL A 36 6.39 -32.97 9.99
N LEU A 37 5.16 -33.14 9.56
CA LEU A 37 4.01 -32.68 10.32
C LEU A 37 3.46 -33.87 11.11
N ALA A 38 3.62 -33.84 12.42
CA ALA A 38 3.15 -34.87 13.33
C ALA A 38 2.21 -34.27 14.37
N GLY A 39 1.46 -35.10 15.05
CA GLY A 39 0.64 -34.64 16.16
C GLY A 39 -0.12 -35.74 16.85
N THR A 40 -0.77 -35.38 17.97
CA THR A 40 -1.63 -36.28 18.76
C THR A 40 -3.03 -35.71 18.77
N VAL A 41 -4.02 -36.57 18.49
CA VAL A 41 -5.44 -36.21 18.46
C VAL A 41 -6.12 -36.90 19.64
N THR A 42 -6.79 -36.15 20.47
CA THR A 42 -7.55 -36.65 21.63
C THR A 42 -8.99 -36.12 21.57
N ALA A 43 -9.91 -36.85 22.20
CA ALA A 43 -11.28 -36.41 22.48
C ALA A 43 -11.61 -36.78 23.93
N ALA A 44 -12.10 -35.81 24.72
CA ALA A 44 -12.34 -36.00 26.15
C ALA A 44 -11.12 -36.65 26.90
N ASN A 45 -9.91 -36.20 26.56
CA ASN A 45 -8.62 -36.69 27.05
C ASN A 45 -8.29 -38.16 26.71
N GLN A 46 -9.00 -38.78 25.76
CA GLN A 46 -8.70 -40.13 25.25
C GLN A 46 -8.12 -40.02 23.83
N PRO A 47 -7.15 -40.87 23.47
CA PRO A 47 -6.63 -40.91 22.10
C PRO A 47 -7.71 -41.24 21.08
N VAL A 48 -7.70 -40.57 19.93
CA VAL A 48 -8.64 -40.86 18.83
C VAL A 48 -7.92 -41.61 17.73
N ALA A 49 -8.23 -42.87 17.57
CA ALA A 49 -7.71 -43.70 16.49
C ALA A 49 -8.53 -43.53 15.21
N GLY A 50 -7.87 -43.58 14.05
CA GLY A 50 -8.54 -43.52 12.73
C GLY A 50 -9.05 -42.09 12.35
N ALA A 51 -8.71 -41.05 13.07
CA ALA A 51 -9.05 -39.69 12.66
C ALA A 51 -8.36 -39.36 11.33
N ALA A 52 -9.13 -38.87 10.36
CA ALA A 52 -8.62 -38.43 9.08
C ALA A 52 -7.98 -37.04 9.26
N VAL A 53 -6.71 -36.90 8.93
CA VAL A 53 -5.94 -35.67 8.97
C VAL A 53 -5.63 -35.24 7.54
N THR A 54 -6.07 -34.03 7.17
CA THR A 54 -5.82 -33.46 5.86
C THR A 54 -5.07 -32.13 6.06
N ALA A 55 -3.88 -32.01 5.53
CA ALA A 55 -3.08 -30.77 5.54
C ALA A 55 -3.07 -30.18 4.13
N THR A 56 -3.67 -29.02 3.96
CA THR A 56 -3.77 -28.32 2.68
C THR A 56 -2.89 -27.07 2.72
N GLY A 57 -1.82 -27.05 1.93
CA GLY A 57 -1.01 -25.87 1.65
C GLY A 57 -1.43 -25.18 0.36
N SER A 58 -0.70 -24.16 -0.06
CA SER A 58 -1.03 -23.35 -1.24
C SER A 58 -1.26 -24.17 -2.52
N ASN A 59 -0.59 -25.32 -2.69
CA ASN A 59 -0.72 -26.17 -3.88
C ASN A 59 -0.61 -27.68 -3.58
N LEU A 60 -0.71 -28.08 -2.33
CA LEU A 60 -0.49 -29.47 -1.93
C LEU A 60 -1.49 -29.87 -0.85
N THR A 61 -2.16 -31.02 -1.05
CA THR A 61 -3.00 -31.64 -0.03
C THR A 61 -2.37 -32.97 0.37
N LEU A 62 -1.99 -33.07 1.64
CA LEU A 62 -1.40 -34.25 2.26
C LEU A 62 -2.41 -34.87 3.22
N ARG A 63 -2.38 -36.19 3.34
CA ARG A 63 -3.34 -36.91 4.17
C ARG A 63 -2.64 -37.97 5.04
N ALA A 64 -3.14 -38.11 6.26
CA ALA A 64 -2.77 -39.19 7.17
C ALA A 64 -3.98 -39.62 7.98
N GLN A 65 -3.81 -40.70 8.74
CA GLN A 65 -4.76 -41.13 9.77
C GLN A 65 -4.01 -41.34 11.09
N THR A 66 -4.71 -41.09 12.18
CA THR A 66 -4.14 -41.36 13.51
C THR A 66 -4.09 -42.87 13.80
N ASP A 67 -3.02 -43.28 14.47
CA ASP A 67 -2.84 -44.64 14.99
C ASP A 67 -3.70 -44.93 16.24
N ALA A 68 -3.58 -46.12 16.83
CA ALA A 68 -4.32 -46.50 18.03
C ALA A 68 -4.01 -45.62 19.27
N ARG A 69 -2.91 -44.87 19.25
CA ARG A 69 -2.53 -43.90 20.30
C ARG A 69 -2.92 -42.47 19.96
N GLY A 70 -3.72 -42.29 18.87
CA GLY A 70 -4.13 -40.98 18.40
C GLY A 70 -3.01 -40.20 17.71
N ILE A 71 -1.87 -40.83 17.35
CA ILE A 71 -0.73 -40.13 16.74
C ILE A 71 -0.83 -40.20 15.23
N PHE A 72 -0.63 -39.09 14.55
CA PHE A 72 -0.44 -39.05 13.11
C PHE A 72 0.95 -38.47 12.75
N THR A 73 1.42 -38.87 11.57
CA THR A 73 2.67 -38.36 11.01
C THR A 73 2.54 -38.24 9.51
N ILE A 74 2.78 -37.04 8.98
CA ILE A 74 2.85 -36.78 7.54
C ILE A 74 4.32 -36.46 7.23
N PRO A 75 5.06 -37.40 6.66
CA PRO A 75 6.45 -37.18 6.25
C PRO A 75 6.50 -36.43 4.91
N GLY A 76 7.60 -35.76 4.66
CA GLY A 76 7.82 -35.11 3.37
C GLY A 76 7.01 -33.85 3.13
N VAL A 77 6.58 -33.17 4.19
CA VAL A 77 5.83 -31.91 4.11
C VAL A 77 6.78 -30.78 3.71
N PRO A 78 6.57 -30.08 2.57
CA PRO A 78 7.31 -28.87 2.26
C PRO A 78 7.14 -27.83 3.36
N ILE A 79 8.15 -27.01 3.54
CA ILE A 79 8.08 -25.89 4.49
C ILE A 79 7.03 -24.88 3.99
N GLY A 80 6.12 -24.45 4.88
CA GLY A 80 5.05 -23.51 4.54
C GLY A 80 3.91 -23.54 5.53
N SER A 81 2.89 -22.73 5.27
CA SER A 81 1.65 -22.70 6.06
C SER A 81 0.64 -23.68 5.49
N TYR A 82 0.07 -24.52 6.37
CA TYR A 82 -0.92 -25.52 6.03
C TYR A 82 -2.19 -25.34 6.85
N ASP A 83 -3.31 -25.52 6.18
CA ASP A 83 -4.59 -25.72 6.83
C ASP A 83 -4.76 -27.21 7.14
N VAL A 84 -4.71 -27.53 8.42
CA VAL A 84 -4.84 -28.91 8.90
C VAL A 84 -6.25 -29.15 9.39
N GLU A 85 -6.96 -30.02 8.71
CA GLU A 85 -8.30 -30.46 9.04
C GLU A 85 -8.25 -31.87 9.62
N ILE A 86 -8.87 -32.09 10.77
CA ILE A 86 -8.93 -33.39 11.45
C ILE A 86 -10.40 -33.77 11.65
N VAL A 87 -10.80 -34.90 11.09
CA VAL A 87 -12.18 -35.34 11.12
C VAL A 87 -12.23 -36.75 11.75
N ALA A 88 -13.08 -36.94 12.75
CA ALA A 88 -13.33 -38.20 13.40
C ALA A 88 -14.80 -38.28 13.88
N PRO A 89 -15.38 -39.48 14.17
CA PRO A 89 -16.71 -39.59 14.76
C PRO A 89 -16.87 -38.79 16.07
N GLN A 90 -15.79 -38.57 16.79
CA GLN A 90 -15.76 -37.88 18.08
C GLN A 90 -15.75 -36.34 17.93
N GLY A 91 -15.52 -35.83 16.72
CA GLY A 91 -15.50 -34.42 16.47
C GLY A 91 -14.62 -33.99 15.28
N HIS A 92 -14.54 -32.71 15.08
CA HIS A 92 -13.78 -32.08 13.99
C HIS A 92 -12.90 -30.97 14.56
N ALA A 93 -11.71 -30.82 14.04
CA ALA A 93 -10.82 -29.67 14.31
C ALA A 93 -10.21 -29.16 13.01
N SER A 94 -10.08 -27.86 12.88
CA SER A 94 -9.37 -27.22 11.80
C SER A 94 -8.43 -26.17 12.38
N LEU A 95 -7.14 -26.21 11.98
CA LEU A 95 -6.11 -25.33 12.50
C LEU A 95 -5.11 -24.99 11.40
N ARG A 96 -4.57 -23.79 11.43
CA ARG A 96 -3.48 -23.40 10.55
C ARG A 96 -2.16 -23.68 11.23
N VAL A 97 -1.23 -24.29 10.50
CA VAL A 97 0.05 -24.74 11.01
C VAL A 97 1.17 -24.25 10.10
N ASP A 98 2.16 -23.60 10.68
CA ASP A 98 3.39 -23.27 9.98
C ASP A 98 4.39 -24.40 10.18
N VAL A 99 4.67 -25.12 9.09
CA VAL A 99 5.67 -26.18 9.08
C VAL A 99 7.04 -25.56 8.80
N SER A 100 7.90 -25.56 9.79
CA SER A 100 9.29 -25.07 9.71
C SER A 100 10.31 -26.22 9.67
N GLY A 101 11.61 -25.91 9.50
CA GLY A 101 12.67 -26.86 9.23
C GLY A 101 12.78 -28.10 10.12
N PRO A 102 12.58 -28.03 11.46
CA PRO A 102 12.61 -29.23 12.30
C PRO A 102 11.31 -30.04 12.32
N GLY A 103 10.26 -29.56 11.71
CA GLY A 103 8.92 -30.14 11.74
C GLY A 103 7.95 -29.36 12.61
N ALA A 104 6.67 -29.69 12.49
CA ALA A 104 5.63 -29.22 13.38
C ALA A 104 5.02 -30.40 14.14
N ASN A 105 4.84 -30.24 15.45
CA ASN A 105 4.19 -31.25 16.29
C ASN A 105 2.98 -30.62 16.97
N LEU A 106 1.81 -31.21 16.72
CA LEU A 106 0.50 -30.70 17.13
C LEU A 106 -0.07 -31.52 18.28
N THR A 107 -0.72 -30.84 19.21
CA THR A 107 -1.62 -31.53 20.18
C THR A 107 -3.01 -30.98 19.95
N VAL A 108 -3.92 -31.82 19.44
CA VAL A 108 -5.26 -31.44 19.06
C VAL A 108 -6.27 -32.20 19.89
N ALA A 109 -7.07 -31.47 20.66
CA ALA A 109 -8.21 -32.03 21.38
C ALA A 109 -9.47 -31.83 20.51
N LEU A 110 -10.06 -32.94 20.06
CA LEU A 110 -11.38 -32.89 19.43
C LEU A 110 -12.41 -32.61 20.51
N SER A 111 -13.22 -31.60 20.31
CA SER A 111 -14.41 -31.36 21.13
C SER A 111 -15.65 -31.59 20.29
N GLN A 112 -16.74 -32.03 20.91
CA GLN A 112 -18.06 -32.02 20.26
C GLN A 112 -18.57 -30.60 19.97
N LEU A 113 -17.93 -29.61 20.56
CA LEU A 113 -18.07 -28.22 20.19
C LEU A 113 -17.21 -28.03 18.92
N LYS A 114 -17.85 -27.73 17.80
CA LYS A 114 -17.17 -27.33 16.57
C LYS A 114 -16.25 -26.16 16.85
N GLU A 115 -14.96 -26.46 16.95
CA GLU A 115 -13.95 -25.42 16.99
C GLU A 115 -13.81 -24.87 15.57
N ILE A 116 -14.60 -23.85 15.25
CA ILE A 116 -14.34 -23.02 14.07
C ILE A 116 -13.26 -22.03 14.52
N GLY A 117 -12.08 -22.58 14.82
CA GLY A 117 -10.88 -21.83 15.17
C GLY A 117 -10.18 -21.31 13.93
N ARG A 118 -10.85 -20.53 13.09
CA ARG A 118 -10.19 -19.66 12.14
C ARG A 118 -10.56 -18.24 12.43
N THR A 119 -9.62 -17.53 12.97
CA THR A 119 -9.49 -16.09 12.75
C THR A 119 -8.89 -15.89 11.36
N SER A 120 -9.46 -16.44 10.36
CA SER A 120 -9.28 -15.92 9.03
C SER A 120 -10.50 -15.06 8.80
N VAL A 121 -10.30 -13.78 8.81
CA VAL A 121 -10.94 -13.00 7.80
C VAL A 121 -10.92 -13.89 6.58
N THR A 122 -12.06 -14.08 6.00
CA THR A 122 -12.27 -14.95 4.84
C THR A 122 -11.51 -14.42 3.62
N SER A 123 -10.20 -14.32 3.70
CA SER A 123 -9.39 -14.41 2.53
C SER A 123 -9.22 -15.90 2.27
N ARG A 124 -9.92 -16.35 1.31
CA ARG A 124 -9.72 -17.67 0.73
C ARG A 124 -8.24 -17.82 0.38
N PRO A 125 -7.69 -19.04 0.54
CA PRO A 125 -6.32 -19.28 0.06
C PRO A 125 -6.16 -18.75 -1.38
N PRO A 126 -4.98 -18.26 -1.75
CA PRO A 126 -4.69 -17.69 -3.08
C PRO A 126 -4.98 -18.59 -4.28
N ALA A 127 -5.37 -19.85 -4.08
CA ALA A 127 -5.81 -20.76 -5.14
C ALA A 127 -6.92 -20.20 -6.04
N HIS A 128 -7.53 -19.09 -5.65
CA HIS A 128 -8.62 -18.45 -6.38
C HIS A 128 -8.31 -17.01 -6.86
N GLY A 129 -7.13 -16.48 -6.56
CA GLY A 129 -6.71 -15.15 -6.94
C GLY A 129 -6.03 -15.06 -8.31
N SER A 130 -5.29 -13.98 -8.51
CA SER A 130 -4.43 -13.78 -9.66
C SER A 130 -3.19 -14.67 -9.64
N GLY A 131 -2.54 -14.87 -10.78
CA GLY A 131 -1.28 -15.58 -10.89
C GLY A 131 -0.13 -14.96 -10.11
N THR A 132 -0.28 -13.72 -9.66
CA THR A 132 0.74 -12.95 -8.95
C THR A 132 0.38 -12.63 -7.50
N ASP A 133 -0.73 -13.18 -6.98
CA ASP A 133 -1.06 -13.04 -5.57
C ASP A 133 -0.01 -13.70 -4.69
N LEU A 134 0.29 -13.10 -3.56
CA LEU A 134 1.32 -13.61 -2.66
C LEU A 134 0.99 -13.39 -1.19
N THR A 135 1.65 -14.18 -0.34
CA THR A 135 1.59 -14.01 1.11
C THR A 135 2.98 -13.70 1.65
N LEU A 136 3.08 -12.56 2.36
CA LEU A 136 4.24 -12.24 3.18
C LEU A 136 4.02 -12.83 4.57
N ASN A 137 4.70 -13.92 4.86
CA ASN A 137 4.60 -14.61 6.14
C ASN A 137 5.46 -13.94 7.23
N ALA A 138 5.38 -14.43 8.46
CA ALA A 138 6.15 -13.90 9.59
C ALA A 138 7.67 -13.87 9.33
N GLU A 139 8.22 -14.78 8.52
CA GLU A 139 9.63 -14.77 8.15
C GLU A 139 9.98 -13.58 7.24
N ALA A 140 9.18 -13.33 6.21
CA ALA A 140 9.34 -12.17 5.34
C ALA A 140 9.20 -10.85 6.12
N LEU A 141 8.22 -10.77 7.03
CA LEU A 141 7.96 -9.59 7.85
C LEU A 141 9.06 -9.29 8.87
N THR A 142 9.87 -10.28 9.24
CA THR A 142 10.84 -10.11 10.33
C THR A 142 12.30 -10.33 9.93
N ARG A 143 12.59 -10.94 8.78
CA ARG A 143 13.96 -11.31 8.35
C ARG A 143 14.37 -10.76 6.99
N SER A 144 13.48 -10.08 6.29
CA SER A 144 13.81 -9.30 5.13
C SER A 144 14.47 -7.99 5.54
N PRO A 145 15.43 -7.45 4.78
CA PRO A 145 15.92 -6.09 4.96
C PRO A 145 14.84 -5.01 4.93
N ALA A 146 13.72 -5.26 4.27
CA ALA A 146 12.55 -4.38 4.23
C ALA A 146 11.69 -4.44 5.52
N ALA A 147 11.96 -5.39 6.42
CA ALA A 147 11.26 -5.48 7.71
C ALA A 147 11.40 -4.18 8.52
N GLY A 148 10.37 -3.79 9.22
CA GLY A 148 10.33 -2.55 10.00
C GLY A 148 9.58 -1.41 9.34
N SER A 149 9.20 -1.53 8.06
CA SER A 149 8.37 -0.55 7.34
C SER A 149 7.40 -1.25 6.41
N LEU A 150 6.10 -0.99 6.55
CA LEU A 150 5.09 -1.57 5.64
C LEU A 150 5.29 -1.12 4.19
N PRO A 151 5.55 0.17 3.87
CA PRO A 151 5.87 0.58 2.51
C PRO A 151 7.03 -0.18 1.88
N ASN A 152 8.13 -0.38 2.62
CA ASN A 152 9.27 -1.14 2.11
C ASN A 152 8.94 -2.63 1.87
N LEU A 153 8.06 -3.21 2.67
CA LEU A 153 7.55 -4.56 2.42
C LEU A 153 6.67 -4.62 1.17
N LEU A 154 5.85 -3.60 0.93
CA LEU A 154 4.97 -3.52 -0.24
C LEU A 154 5.74 -3.30 -1.54
N ILE A 155 6.90 -2.66 -1.51
CA ILE A 155 7.79 -2.54 -2.69
C ILE A 155 8.29 -3.91 -3.19
N GLN A 156 8.27 -4.94 -2.37
CA GLN A 156 8.60 -6.29 -2.81
C GLN A 156 7.50 -6.96 -3.65
N LEU A 157 6.32 -6.35 -3.72
CA LEU A 157 5.22 -6.88 -4.52
C LEU A 157 5.53 -6.72 -6.02
N PRO A 158 5.12 -7.70 -6.85
CA PRO A 158 5.25 -7.56 -8.30
C PRO A 158 4.55 -6.30 -8.82
N GLY A 159 5.26 -5.51 -9.65
CA GLY A 159 4.73 -4.28 -10.24
C GLY A 159 4.57 -3.12 -9.26
N ALA A 160 5.20 -3.20 -8.10
CA ALA A 160 5.23 -2.10 -7.15
C ALA A 160 6.34 -1.10 -7.52
N ALA A 161 6.01 0.16 -7.60
CA ALA A 161 6.93 1.25 -7.82
C ALA A 161 6.93 2.19 -6.61
N ARG A 162 8.10 2.65 -6.20
CA ARG A 162 8.25 3.60 -5.09
C ARG A 162 7.82 4.99 -5.55
N GLY A 163 6.82 5.53 -4.88
CA GLY A 163 6.46 6.94 -4.94
C GLY A 163 7.17 7.76 -3.84
N ALA A 164 6.98 9.07 -3.85
CA ALA A 164 7.53 9.96 -2.84
C ALA A 164 6.96 9.68 -1.44
N ASN A 165 7.76 9.93 -0.41
CA ASN A 165 7.33 9.89 1.00
C ASN A 165 6.69 8.56 1.43
N GLY A 166 7.16 7.45 0.87
CA GLY A 166 6.68 6.11 1.23
C GLY A 166 5.38 5.67 0.54
N VAL A 167 4.85 6.45 -0.39
CA VAL A 167 3.76 6.01 -1.26
C VAL A 167 4.23 4.84 -2.14
N VAL A 168 3.35 3.89 -2.37
CA VAL A 168 3.61 2.73 -3.23
C VAL A 168 2.55 2.70 -4.32
N HIS A 169 3.00 2.76 -5.58
CA HIS A 169 2.15 2.58 -6.75
C HIS A 169 2.23 1.12 -7.21
N ILE A 170 1.11 0.48 -7.47
CA ILE A 170 1.09 -0.90 -7.92
C ILE A 170 0.47 -0.98 -9.31
N ASN A 171 1.15 -1.67 -10.22
CA ASN A 171 0.69 -1.87 -11.60
C ASN A 171 0.51 -0.57 -12.41
N GLY A 172 1.17 0.53 -12.03
CA GLY A 172 1.01 1.83 -12.69
C GLY A 172 -0.30 2.55 -12.38
N ASP A 173 -0.98 2.14 -11.34
CA ASP A 173 -2.18 2.80 -10.83
C ASP A 173 -1.83 3.82 -9.75
N HIS A 174 -2.64 4.85 -9.61
CA HIS A 174 -2.42 5.93 -8.67
C HIS A 174 -2.82 5.52 -7.25
N GLY A 175 -1.87 4.97 -6.47
CA GLY A 175 -2.02 4.76 -5.02
C GLY A 175 -3.27 3.99 -4.53
N ASP A 176 -4.05 3.41 -5.44
CA ASP A 176 -5.36 2.80 -5.20
C ASP A 176 -5.26 1.42 -4.54
N ILE A 177 -4.63 1.38 -3.37
CA ILE A 177 -4.52 0.17 -2.56
C ILE A 177 -5.69 0.08 -1.58
N ASN A 178 -6.37 -1.04 -1.58
CA ASN A 178 -7.40 -1.35 -0.60
C ASN A 178 -6.79 -2.10 0.59
N TYR A 179 -6.75 -1.48 1.76
CA TYR A 179 -6.25 -2.09 2.98
C TYR A 179 -7.40 -2.69 3.80
N ILE A 180 -7.21 -3.92 4.24
CA ILE A 180 -8.15 -4.62 5.11
C ILE A 180 -7.37 -5.15 6.31
N VAL A 181 -7.79 -4.80 7.53
CA VAL A 181 -7.14 -5.26 8.76
C VAL A 181 -8.09 -6.13 9.56
N ASP A 182 -7.68 -7.38 9.78
CA ASP A 182 -8.48 -8.39 10.49
C ASP A 182 -9.94 -8.49 9.98
N GLY A 183 -10.19 -8.11 8.69
CA GLY A 183 -11.46 -8.12 8.01
C GLY A 183 -12.25 -6.84 7.95
N ALA A 184 -11.78 -5.83 8.63
CA ALA A 184 -12.35 -4.50 8.52
C ALA A 184 -11.65 -3.73 7.41
N PRO A 185 -12.36 -3.22 6.40
CA PRO A 185 -11.81 -2.27 5.44
C PRO A 185 -11.33 -1.00 6.17
N ILE A 186 -10.18 -0.48 5.73
CA ILE A 186 -9.67 0.80 6.23
C ILE A 186 -9.94 1.87 5.19
N PRO A 187 -10.82 2.83 5.45
CA PRO A 187 -11.03 3.98 4.60
C PRO A 187 -9.75 4.80 4.42
N GLN A 188 -9.50 5.28 3.20
CA GLN A 188 -8.32 6.06 2.82
C GLN A 188 -8.77 7.42 2.32
N GLU A 189 -9.15 8.31 3.26
CA GLU A 189 -9.71 9.62 2.90
C GLU A 189 -8.71 10.76 2.89
N LEU A 190 -7.66 10.68 3.73
CA LEU A 190 -6.63 11.71 3.75
C LEU A 190 -5.38 11.24 3.00
N ASN A 191 -4.85 12.12 2.14
CA ASN A 191 -3.57 11.89 1.48
C ASN A 191 -2.43 12.05 2.50
N ARG A 192 -1.75 10.95 2.81
CA ARG A 192 -0.76 10.88 3.89
C ARG A 192 0.29 9.83 3.62
N ILE A 193 1.30 9.77 4.48
CA ILE A 193 2.31 8.71 4.44
C ILE A 193 1.64 7.39 4.82
N VAL A 194 1.48 6.53 3.85
CA VAL A 194 0.77 5.25 3.98
C VAL A 194 1.60 4.23 4.74
N GLY A 195 0.95 3.42 5.56
CA GLY A 195 1.55 2.27 6.21
C GLY A 195 2.26 2.54 7.53
N SER A 196 2.18 3.76 8.02
CA SER A 196 2.69 4.12 9.33
C SER A 196 1.72 3.79 10.46
N GLU A 197 0.47 3.46 10.15
CA GLU A 197 -0.57 3.11 11.13
C GLU A 197 -0.35 1.75 11.80
N PHE A 198 0.37 0.85 11.14
CA PHE A 198 0.62 -0.50 11.65
C PHE A 198 2.11 -0.80 11.68
N ASP A 199 2.59 -1.24 12.83
CA ASP A 199 3.95 -1.78 12.95
C ASP A 199 3.99 -3.18 12.32
N PRO A 200 4.93 -3.49 11.41
CA PRO A 200 5.14 -4.84 10.92
C PRO A 200 5.33 -5.90 12.01
N ASN A 201 5.82 -5.51 13.20
CA ASN A 201 5.94 -6.41 14.36
C ASN A 201 4.57 -6.85 14.92
N ASP A 202 3.51 -6.10 14.70
CA ASP A 202 2.15 -6.45 15.12
C ASP A 202 1.44 -7.35 14.10
N ILE A 203 2.04 -7.53 12.92
CA ILE A 203 1.46 -8.28 11.81
C ILE A 203 1.90 -9.75 11.90
N ALA A 204 0.95 -10.65 11.74
CA ALA A 204 1.22 -12.09 11.62
C ALA A 204 1.56 -12.49 10.18
N PHE A 205 0.80 -11.98 9.21
CA PHE A 205 1.05 -12.15 7.78
C PHE A 205 0.26 -11.12 6.98
N ILE A 206 0.70 -10.87 5.74
CA ILE A 206 0.01 -10.02 4.77
C ILE A 206 -0.33 -10.88 3.56
N GLU A 207 -1.57 -10.83 3.11
CA GLU A 207 -1.98 -11.36 1.82
C GLU A 207 -2.14 -10.18 0.85
N ALA A 208 -1.41 -10.23 -0.24
CA ALA A 208 -1.49 -9.24 -1.31
C ALA A 208 -2.18 -9.87 -2.52
N LEU A 209 -3.37 -9.41 -2.81
CA LEU A 209 -4.10 -9.75 -4.02
C LEU A 209 -3.81 -8.69 -5.07
N GLN A 210 -3.45 -9.10 -6.27
CA GLN A 210 -2.98 -8.19 -7.32
C GLN A 210 -3.83 -8.20 -8.59
N GLY A 211 -4.94 -8.93 -8.58
CA GLY A 211 -5.85 -9.01 -9.72
C GLY A 211 -6.93 -10.07 -9.53
N ALA A 212 -7.75 -10.29 -10.54
CA ALA A 212 -8.84 -11.27 -10.55
C ALA A 212 -9.71 -11.25 -9.28
N TYR A 213 -9.99 -10.05 -8.75
CA TYR A 213 -10.66 -9.87 -7.46
C TYR A 213 -12.09 -10.39 -7.48
N PRO A 214 -12.52 -11.18 -6.48
CA PRO A 214 -13.92 -11.54 -6.28
C PRO A 214 -14.80 -10.32 -5.93
N ALA A 215 -16.12 -10.48 -6.01
CA ALA A 215 -17.07 -9.36 -5.90
C ALA A 215 -17.09 -8.69 -4.51
N GLN A 216 -16.64 -9.37 -3.47
CA GLN A 216 -16.53 -8.81 -2.12
C GLN A 216 -15.61 -7.60 -2.02
N TYR A 217 -14.58 -7.53 -2.87
CA TYR A 217 -13.64 -6.41 -2.90
C TYR A 217 -14.11 -5.32 -3.87
N GLY A 218 -13.90 -4.07 -3.53
CA GLY A 218 -14.29 -2.92 -4.34
C GLY A 218 -13.53 -1.67 -3.95
N GLU A 219 -14.00 -0.52 -4.37
CA GLU A 219 -13.51 0.82 -4.10
C GLU A 219 -12.17 1.13 -4.76
N ARG A 220 -11.15 0.31 -4.57
CA ARG A 220 -9.80 0.54 -5.09
C ARG A 220 -9.28 -0.71 -5.77
N PHE A 221 -8.52 -0.54 -6.85
CA PHE A 221 -8.21 -1.63 -7.75
C PHE A 221 -6.73 -2.01 -7.84
N ALA A 222 -5.79 -1.14 -7.51
CA ALA A 222 -4.37 -1.41 -7.71
C ALA A 222 -3.91 -2.69 -7.01
N SER A 223 -4.32 -2.87 -5.76
CA SER A 223 -4.09 -4.09 -4.96
C SER A 223 -5.05 -4.14 -3.77
N VAL A 224 -5.30 -5.35 -3.27
CA VAL A 224 -5.95 -5.57 -1.97
C VAL A 224 -4.92 -6.15 -1.01
N ILE A 225 -4.65 -5.43 0.06
CA ILE A 225 -3.68 -5.80 1.09
C ILE A 225 -4.42 -6.21 2.36
N ASN A 226 -4.54 -7.51 2.57
CA ASN A 226 -5.14 -8.07 3.78
C ASN A 226 -4.07 -8.21 4.86
N ILE A 227 -4.11 -7.35 5.85
CA ILE A 227 -3.22 -7.37 7.02
C ILE A 227 -3.89 -8.20 8.11
N ASN A 228 -3.24 -9.30 8.48
CA ASN A 228 -3.68 -10.13 9.59
C ASN A 228 -2.75 -9.90 10.78
N THR A 229 -3.28 -9.33 11.85
CA THR A 229 -2.49 -8.98 13.02
C THR A 229 -2.27 -10.19 13.93
N ARG A 230 -1.29 -10.13 14.82
CA ARG A 230 -1.00 -11.21 15.79
C ARG A 230 -2.16 -11.36 16.78
N ASN A 231 -2.58 -12.58 17.02
CA ASN A 231 -3.70 -12.87 17.91
C ASN A 231 -3.30 -13.21 19.36
N GLY A 232 -2.00 -13.23 19.66
CA GLY A 232 -1.48 -13.49 21.00
C GLY A 232 -1.64 -14.93 21.48
N SER A 233 -1.95 -15.87 20.58
CA SER A 233 -2.02 -17.28 20.95
C SER A 233 -0.64 -17.85 21.32
N GLY A 234 -0.60 -18.72 22.32
CA GLY A 234 0.62 -19.35 22.80
C GLY A 234 0.97 -18.97 24.25
N PRO A 235 2.16 -19.38 24.72
CA PRO A 235 2.65 -18.95 26.05
C PRO A 235 2.83 -17.45 26.11
N PRO A 236 2.60 -16.80 27.26
CA PRO A 236 2.87 -15.39 27.42
C PRO A 236 4.31 -15.03 27.05
N GLY A 237 4.49 -13.94 26.33
CA GLY A 237 5.82 -13.57 25.82
C GLY A 237 5.94 -12.10 25.44
N PHE A 238 7.18 -11.67 25.28
CA PHE A 238 7.54 -10.34 24.83
C PHE A 238 8.02 -10.35 23.38
N ILE A 239 7.67 -9.32 22.66
CA ILE A 239 8.21 -8.95 21.34
C ILE A 239 8.92 -7.63 21.53
N GLY A 240 10.16 -7.52 21.11
CA GLY A 240 10.93 -6.28 21.21
C GLY A 240 11.83 -6.11 20.00
N ASP A 241 12.01 -4.87 19.59
CA ASP A 241 12.96 -4.47 18.56
C ASP A 241 13.55 -3.12 18.96
N LEU A 242 14.87 -3.00 18.95
CA LEU A 242 15.57 -1.75 19.17
C LEU A 242 16.62 -1.58 18.10
N ASN A 243 16.45 -0.59 17.24
CA ASN A 243 17.36 -0.28 16.14
C ASN A 243 17.91 1.12 16.31
N ALA A 244 19.18 1.30 15.97
CA ALA A 244 19.83 2.61 15.85
C ALA A 244 20.62 2.65 14.55
N GLY A 245 20.57 3.77 13.86
CA GLY A 245 21.14 3.84 12.51
C GLY A 245 21.52 5.23 12.02
N SER A 246 21.72 5.31 10.72
CA SER A 246 22.08 6.51 9.99
C SER A 246 21.05 7.62 10.24
N TYR A 247 21.48 8.87 10.10
CA TYR A 247 20.66 10.07 10.35
C TYR A 247 20.10 10.16 11.79
N GLY A 248 20.80 9.55 12.76
CA GLY A 248 20.36 9.54 14.14
C GLY A 248 19.05 8.81 14.36
N SER A 249 18.71 7.86 13.45
CA SER A 249 17.48 7.09 13.60
C SER A 249 17.55 6.18 14.81
N ILE A 250 16.48 6.15 15.58
CA ILE A 250 16.23 5.21 16.67
C ILE A 250 14.80 4.72 16.51
N ASP A 251 14.65 3.40 16.43
CA ASP A 251 13.35 2.73 16.36
C ASP A 251 13.28 1.68 17.48
N SER A 252 12.23 1.73 18.27
CA SER A 252 12.03 0.81 19.39
C SER A 252 10.59 0.31 19.43
N THR A 253 10.40 -1.00 19.43
CA THR A 253 9.11 -1.66 19.64
C THR A 253 9.16 -2.50 20.90
N LEU A 254 8.13 -2.46 21.70
CA LEU A 254 7.89 -3.35 22.83
C LEU A 254 6.45 -3.84 22.79
N GLY A 255 6.28 -5.14 22.62
CA GLY A 255 4.98 -5.81 22.67
C GLY A 255 4.95 -6.91 23.70
N TYR A 256 3.75 -7.19 24.20
CA TYR A 256 3.46 -8.29 25.10
C TYR A 256 2.20 -9.01 24.68
N HIS A 257 2.23 -10.34 24.69
CA HIS A 257 1.07 -11.15 24.46
C HIS A 257 0.83 -12.14 25.60
N THR A 258 -0.43 -12.38 25.92
CA THR A 258 -0.83 -13.27 27.02
C THR A 258 -2.25 -13.80 26.85
N ASN A 259 -2.58 -14.82 27.62
CA ASN A 259 -3.94 -15.32 27.74
C ASN A 259 -4.65 -14.57 28.89
N ILE A 260 -5.90 -14.16 28.68
CA ILE A 260 -6.77 -13.56 29.67
C ILE A 260 -8.08 -14.37 29.73
N GLY A 261 -8.20 -15.24 30.73
CA GLY A 261 -9.29 -16.20 30.83
C GLY A 261 -9.32 -17.14 29.63
N LYS A 262 -10.40 -17.10 28.83
CA LYS A 262 -10.52 -17.85 27.58
C LYS A 262 -10.00 -17.06 26.36
N GLY A 263 -9.71 -15.79 26.51
CA GLY A 263 -9.26 -14.92 25.45
C GLY A 263 -7.76 -14.74 25.41
N THR A 264 -7.29 -14.05 24.40
CA THR A 264 -5.89 -13.66 24.19
C THR A 264 -5.79 -12.15 24.02
N LEU A 265 -4.71 -11.57 24.53
CA LEU A 265 -4.39 -10.16 24.41
C LEU A 265 -3.02 -10.00 23.78
N VAL A 266 -2.92 -9.08 22.83
CA VAL A 266 -1.65 -8.50 22.35
C VAL A 266 -1.72 -7.01 22.59
N ALA A 267 -0.65 -6.44 23.14
CA ALA A 267 -0.48 -5.00 23.27
C ALA A 267 0.96 -4.64 22.89
N ALA A 268 1.12 -3.62 22.06
CA ALA A 268 2.42 -3.18 21.60
C ALA A 268 2.50 -1.65 21.54
N PHE A 269 3.71 -1.16 21.70
CA PHE A 269 4.08 0.24 21.58
C PHE A 269 5.35 0.35 20.75
N ARG A 270 5.36 1.25 19.77
CA ARG A 270 6.53 1.60 18.97
C ARG A 270 6.80 3.09 19.08
N ASN A 271 8.06 3.44 19.12
CA ASN A 271 8.54 4.80 18.97
C ASN A 271 9.71 4.83 17.99
N GLU A 272 9.63 5.71 16.99
CA GLU A 272 10.66 5.90 16.00
C GLU A 272 10.96 7.39 15.85
N ARG A 273 12.23 7.76 15.64
CA ARG A 273 12.66 9.13 15.39
C ARG A 273 13.92 9.15 14.55
N GLY A 274 14.16 10.25 13.85
CA GLY A 274 15.37 10.42 13.05
C GLY A 274 15.40 11.79 12.38
N ASN A 275 16.45 12.03 11.59
CA ASN A 275 16.68 13.30 10.88
C ASN A 275 16.51 13.16 9.36
N ARG A 276 15.80 12.13 8.90
CA ARG A 276 15.38 11.96 7.51
C ARG A 276 14.03 11.26 7.49
N GLY A 277 12.97 12.06 7.65
CA GLY A 277 11.60 11.57 7.71
C GLY A 277 10.94 11.46 6.34
N LEU A 278 11.21 12.43 5.49
CA LEU A 278 10.64 12.52 4.14
C LEU A 278 11.72 12.47 3.07
N ASP A 279 11.31 12.21 1.85
CA ASP A 279 12.18 12.25 0.67
C ASP A 279 12.43 13.70 0.29
N PRO A 280 13.66 14.24 0.47
CA PRO A 280 13.89 15.68 0.35
C PRO A 280 14.05 16.13 -1.10
N PRO A 281 13.78 17.41 -1.40
CA PRO A 281 13.97 17.99 -2.71
C PRO A 281 15.45 18.11 -3.10
N ASN A 282 16.33 18.21 -2.12
CA ASN A 282 17.78 18.18 -2.28
C ASN A 282 18.35 17.03 -1.44
N PHE A 283 19.42 16.42 -1.89
CA PHE A 283 19.97 15.23 -1.24
C PHE A 283 20.27 15.41 0.26
N ASP A 284 20.74 16.58 0.64
CA ASP A 284 21.08 16.98 2.01
C ASP A 284 20.24 18.20 2.47
N SER A 285 18.91 18.11 2.33
CA SER A 285 18.03 19.18 2.78
C SER A 285 18.03 19.32 4.31
N PRO A 286 18.11 20.54 4.85
CA PRO A 286 17.85 20.79 6.25
C PRO A 286 16.36 20.59 6.57
N HIS A 287 16.01 20.57 7.87
CA HIS A 287 14.64 20.52 8.32
C HIS A 287 13.91 19.25 7.85
N ASN A 288 14.43 18.08 8.25
CA ASN A 288 13.87 16.76 7.85
C ASN A 288 13.81 15.78 9.01
N SER A 289 13.65 16.26 10.24
CA SER A 289 13.48 15.36 11.38
C SER A 289 12.04 14.84 11.47
N PHE A 290 11.90 13.70 12.09
CA PHE A 290 10.60 13.07 12.32
C PHE A 290 10.54 12.33 13.65
N SER A 291 9.33 12.15 14.13
CA SER A 291 9.01 11.27 15.25
C SER A 291 7.68 10.56 14.98
N ASN A 292 7.64 9.27 15.27
CA ASN A 292 6.48 8.43 15.11
C ASN A 292 6.25 7.60 16.38
N ALA A 293 5.00 7.53 16.85
CA ALA A 293 4.57 6.69 17.96
C ALA A 293 3.35 5.88 17.58
N ASN A 294 3.44 4.55 17.66
CA ASN A 294 2.33 3.64 17.39
C ASN A 294 1.94 2.90 18.67
N GLN A 295 0.65 2.69 18.82
CA GLN A 295 0.05 1.91 19.91
C GLN A 295 -0.91 0.91 19.27
N PHE A 296 -0.74 -0.35 19.64
CA PHE A 296 -1.56 -1.43 19.11
C PHE A 296 -2.12 -2.27 20.26
N LEU A 297 -3.39 -2.66 20.12
CA LEU A 297 -4.05 -3.59 21.02
C LEU A 297 -4.97 -4.51 20.23
N ARG A 298 -4.83 -5.80 20.45
CA ARG A 298 -5.79 -6.80 19.96
C ARG A 298 -6.24 -7.69 21.09
N PHE A 299 -7.55 -7.83 21.22
CA PHE A 299 -8.18 -8.78 22.13
C PHE A 299 -9.05 -9.74 21.37
N THR A 300 -8.80 -11.03 21.52
CA THR A 300 -9.59 -12.11 20.89
C THR A 300 -10.29 -12.92 21.98
N LEU A 301 -11.59 -13.03 21.92
CA LEU A 301 -12.41 -13.76 22.89
C LEU A 301 -13.28 -14.82 22.21
N PRO A 302 -12.98 -16.11 22.40
CA PRO A 302 -13.91 -17.18 22.03
C PRO A 302 -15.07 -17.23 23.03
N THR A 303 -16.32 -17.20 22.51
CA THR A 303 -17.56 -17.28 23.30
C THR A 303 -18.41 -18.44 22.78
N GLY A 304 -18.19 -19.64 23.31
CA GLY A 304 -18.78 -20.87 22.76
C GLY A 304 -18.27 -21.11 21.33
N PRO A 305 -19.15 -21.21 20.32
CA PRO A 305 -18.75 -21.36 18.93
C PRO A 305 -18.34 -20.03 18.26
N ASN A 306 -18.56 -18.91 18.93
CA ASN A 306 -18.34 -17.58 18.36
C ASN A 306 -16.96 -17.03 18.68
N PHE A 307 -16.53 -16.05 17.88
CA PHE A 307 -15.31 -15.28 18.11
C PHE A 307 -15.63 -13.80 18.10
N LEU A 308 -15.08 -13.11 19.06
CA LEU A 308 -15.07 -11.65 19.12
C LEU A 308 -13.62 -11.17 19.07
N ASN A 309 -13.31 -10.31 18.11
CA ASN A 309 -12.00 -9.68 17.98
C ASN A 309 -12.17 -8.16 18.09
N LEU A 310 -11.49 -7.55 19.04
CA LEU A 310 -11.30 -6.12 19.12
C LEU A 310 -9.89 -5.79 18.65
N THR A 311 -9.76 -4.92 17.67
CA THR A 311 -8.48 -4.36 17.20
C THR A 311 -8.52 -2.85 17.38
N VAL A 312 -7.49 -2.29 18.01
CA VAL A 312 -7.28 -0.85 18.17
C VAL A 312 -5.85 -0.52 17.75
N SER A 313 -5.72 0.41 16.84
CA SER A 313 -4.43 0.98 16.44
C SER A 313 -4.49 2.49 16.53
N ARG A 314 -3.48 3.10 17.12
CA ARG A 314 -3.30 4.54 17.15
C ARG A 314 -1.88 4.89 16.71
N SER A 315 -1.77 5.83 15.80
CA SER A 315 -0.49 6.42 15.42
C SER A 315 -0.49 7.94 15.64
N TYR A 316 0.67 8.47 15.98
CA TYR A 316 0.93 9.89 16.05
C TYR A 316 2.31 10.14 15.44
N GLN A 317 2.37 10.99 14.42
CA GLN A 317 3.57 11.28 13.68
C GLN A 317 3.78 12.77 13.55
N THR A 318 5.03 13.20 13.59
CA THR A 318 5.44 14.57 13.31
C THR A 318 6.56 14.55 12.29
N TYR A 319 6.48 15.41 11.32
CA TYR A 319 7.48 15.60 10.29
C TYR A 319 7.84 17.07 10.18
N GLN A 320 9.12 17.32 9.99
CA GLN A 320 9.59 18.56 9.41
C GLN A 320 9.55 18.40 7.89
N ILE A 321 9.01 19.40 7.20
CA ILE A 321 8.98 19.41 5.73
C ILE A 321 10.35 19.87 5.22
N PRO A 322 11.08 19.03 4.45
CA PRO A 322 12.44 19.36 4.03
C PRO A 322 12.50 20.62 3.16
N ASN A 323 13.41 21.53 3.48
CA ASN A 323 13.56 22.79 2.76
C ASN A 323 14.23 22.62 1.41
N ASP A 324 13.68 23.23 0.38
CA ASP A 324 14.28 23.32 -0.96
C ASP A 324 15.12 24.59 -1.08
N VAL A 325 16.26 24.62 -0.39
CA VAL A 325 17.17 25.79 -0.40
C VAL A 325 17.76 26.02 -1.79
N ALA A 326 17.99 24.95 -2.56
CA ALA A 326 18.50 25.08 -3.94
C ALA A 326 17.43 25.61 -4.90
N GLY A 327 16.16 25.30 -4.65
CA GLY A 327 15.00 25.87 -5.35
C GLY A 327 14.61 27.27 -4.84
N GLY A 328 15.30 27.80 -3.80
CA GLY A 328 15.15 29.16 -3.28
C GLY A 328 14.26 29.29 -2.06
N GLN A 329 13.84 28.19 -1.47
CA GLN A 329 13.15 28.25 -0.19
C GLN A 329 14.12 28.73 0.90
N PRO A 330 13.69 29.65 1.82
CA PRO A 330 14.54 30.06 2.92
C PRO A 330 15.02 28.90 3.77
N ALA A 331 16.30 28.94 4.15
CA ALA A 331 16.87 27.85 5.00
C ALA A 331 16.27 27.82 6.42
N ASN A 332 15.58 28.87 6.84
CA ASN A 332 14.88 29.00 8.10
C ASN A 332 13.37 28.71 8.01
N SER A 333 12.88 28.21 6.88
CA SER A 333 11.51 27.70 6.80
C SER A 333 11.31 26.60 7.83
N ASP A 334 10.18 26.61 8.53
CA ASP A 334 9.91 25.70 9.64
C ASP A 334 8.54 24.98 9.51
N VAL A 335 8.08 24.78 8.29
CA VAL A 335 6.86 24.02 8.02
C VAL A 335 6.96 22.64 8.64
N ASN A 336 5.98 22.29 9.44
CA ASN A 336 5.86 20.99 10.09
C ASN A 336 4.52 20.35 9.73
N GLU A 337 4.49 19.04 9.73
CA GLU A 337 3.27 18.28 9.58
C GLU A 337 3.08 17.33 10.77
N THR A 338 1.86 17.24 11.27
CA THR A 338 1.46 16.18 12.21
C THR A 338 0.38 15.33 11.58
N GLN A 339 0.51 14.01 11.74
CA GLN A 339 -0.48 13.03 11.34
C GLN A 339 -0.93 12.24 12.56
N GLU A 340 -2.24 12.11 12.75
CA GLU A 340 -2.84 11.32 13.81
C GLU A 340 -3.84 10.33 13.22
N ASP A 341 -3.78 9.08 13.61
CA ASP A 341 -4.76 8.05 13.24
C ASP A 341 -5.20 7.27 14.47
N LEU A 342 -6.49 7.02 14.53
CA LEU A 342 -7.11 6.06 15.45
C LEU A 342 -8.02 5.16 14.64
N PHE A 343 -7.71 3.87 14.61
CA PHE A 343 -8.55 2.85 14.01
C PHE A 343 -9.03 1.88 15.08
N THR A 344 -10.31 1.57 15.05
CA THR A 344 -10.92 0.58 15.95
C THR A 344 -11.89 -0.28 15.17
N SER A 345 -11.78 -1.59 15.31
CA SER A 345 -12.77 -2.52 14.76
C SER A 345 -13.15 -3.59 15.79
N LEU A 346 -14.43 -3.97 15.77
CA LEU A 346 -14.96 -5.04 16.59
C LEU A 346 -15.59 -6.09 15.66
N GLN A 347 -14.88 -7.19 15.41
CA GLN A 347 -15.31 -8.24 14.51
C GLN A 347 -15.94 -9.39 15.30
N PHE A 348 -17.19 -9.67 15.01
CA PHE A 348 -17.93 -10.81 15.55
C PHE A 348 -18.12 -11.87 14.46
N ARG A 349 -17.86 -13.12 14.80
CA ARG A 349 -18.08 -14.25 13.89
C ARG A 349 -18.91 -15.34 14.56
N HIS A 350 -19.94 -15.79 13.85
CA HIS A 350 -20.86 -16.83 14.25
C HIS A 350 -20.91 -17.95 13.20
N PRO A 351 -20.60 -19.20 13.54
CA PRO A 351 -20.80 -20.32 12.63
C PRO A 351 -22.29 -20.64 12.49
N ILE A 352 -22.73 -20.90 11.28
CA ILE A 352 -24.11 -21.29 10.96
C ILE A 352 -24.10 -22.74 10.42
N GLY A 353 -24.60 -23.66 11.19
CA GLY A 353 -24.57 -25.08 10.85
C GLY A 353 -23.12 -25.58 10.62
N ASP A 354 -22.96 -26.54 9.72
CA ASP A 354 -21.68 -27.24 9.49
C ASP A 354 -20.79 -26.55 8.45
N HIS A 355 -21.37 -25.71 7.62
CA HIS A 355 -20.73 -25.20 6.41
C HIS A 355 -20.83 -23.68 6.27
N GLY A 356 -21.58 -23.02 7.13
CA GLY A 356 -21.80 -21.59 7.05
C GLY A 356 -21.09 -20.79 8.13
N SER A 357 -20.83 -19.52 7.87
CA SER A 357 -20.43 -18.53 8.87
C SER A 357 -20.98 -17.16 8.54
N LEU A 358 -21.40 -16.43 9.58
CA LEU A 358 -21.78 -15.04 9.52
C LEU A 358 -20.72 -14.22 10.24
N SER A 359 -20.23 -13.17 9.61
CA SER A 359 -19.33 -12.20 10.21
C SER A 359 -20.00 -10.82 10.19
N PHE A 360 -19.84 -10.09 11.28
CA PHE A 360 -20.32 -8.72 11.40
C PHE A 360 -19.26 -7.89 12.11
N GLY A 361 -18.92 -6.72 11.55
CA GLY A 361 -17.84 -5.93 12.08
C GLY A 361 -18.04 -4.42 11.98
N PRO A 362 -18.51 -3.73 13.04
CA PRO A 362 -18.44 -2.28 13.10
C PRO A 362 -16.98 -1.80 13.18
N SER A 363 -16.73 -0.65 12.55
CA SER A 363 -15.42 0.01 12.56
C SER A 363 -15.57 1.53 12.74
N TYR A 364 -14.54 2.11 13.31
CA TYR A 364 -14.39 3.54 13.48
C TYR A 364 -12.95 3.92 13.11
N LYS A 365 -12.79 4.97 12.32
CA LYS A 365 -11.49 5.57 12.04
C LYS A 365 -11.58 7.08 12.19
N ARG A 366 -10.55 7.67 12.76
CA ARG A 366 -10.33 9.10 12.77
C ARG A 366 -8.91 9.37 12.32
N SER A 367 -8.77 10.14 11.28
CA SER A 367 -7.48 10.62 10.77
C SER A 367 -7.44 12.13 10.84
N ARG A 368 -6.27 12.68 11.14
CA ARG A 368 -6.04 14.13 11.13
C ARG A 368 -4.66 14.40 10.55
N ILE A 369 -4.58 15.35 9.66
CA ILE A 369 -3.32 15.91 9.16
C ILE A 369 -3.34 17.41 9.43
N ARG A 370 -2.28 17.91 10.01
CA ARG A 370 -2.10 19.32 10.28
C ARG A 370 -0.75 19.81 9.79
N ASP A 371 -0.79 20.77 8.87
CA ASP A 371 0.37 21.50 8.38
C ASP A 371 0.43 22.85 9.09
N PHE A 372 1.59 23.20 9.64
CA PHE A 372 1.76 24.44 10.39
C PHE A 372 3.21 24.93 10.35
N GLY A 373 3.36 26.24 10.35
CA GLY A 373 4.64 26.94 10.35
C GLY A 373 4.43 28.44 10.48
N ASP A 374 5.51 29.19 10.42
CA ASP A 374 5.44 30.69 10.41
C ASP A 374 5.22 31.19 8.97
N PRO A 375 4.03 31.73 8.65
CA PRO A 375 3.74 32.20 7.29
C PRO A 375 4.68 33.27 6.77
N SER A 376 5.47 33.90 7.63
CA SER A 376 6.46 34.92 7.23
C SER A 376 7.77 34.28 6.71
N ASN A 377 8.03 33.02 7.04
CA ASN A 377 9.24 32.28 6.67
C ASN A 377 8.96 31.09 5.74
N ASP A 378 7.72 30.57 5.76
CA ASP A 378 7.34 29.31 5.10
C ASP A 378 6.83 29.58 3.69
N PHE A 379 7.72 30.03 2.83
CA PHE A 379 7.39 30.19 1.43
C PHE A 379 7.56 28.88 0.68
N THR A 380 6.52 28.47 0.00
CA THR A 380 6.55 27.29 -0.88
C THR A 380 7.24 27.56 -2.21
N PHE A 381 7.46 28.81 -2.59
CA PHE A 381 8.39 29.23 -3.64
C PHE A 381 9.05 30.50 -3.14
N GLY A 382 10.15 30.30 -2.52
CA GLY A 382 11.03 31.39 -2.19
C GLY A 382 11.69 31.92 -3.45
N GLU A 383 12.06 33.19 -3.41
CA GLU A 383 13.01 33.73 -4.35
C GLU A 383 14.28 32.89 -4.34
N ALA A 384 14.43 32.01 -5.30
CA ALA A 384 15.68 31.35 -5.54
C ALA A 384 16.74 32.41 -5.87
N GLY A 385 17.39 32.91 -4.86
CA GLY A 385 18.65 33.62 -5.01
C GLY A 385 18.59 34.96 -5.72
N ASN A 386 17.45 35.61 -5.85
CA ASN A 386 17.39 36.99 -6.40
C ASN A 386 16.61 37.95 -5.50
N PRO A 387 17.23 38.45 -4.42
CA PRO A 387 16.59 39.37 -3.46
C PRO A 387 16.15 40.69 -4.06
N GLY A 388 16.16 40.87 -5.37
CA GLY A 388 15.89 42.12 -6.05
C GLY A 388 14.86 42.08 -7.16
N ALA A 389 14.11 40.98 -7.33
CA ALA A 389 13.18 40.84 -8.44
C ALA A 389 11.68 40.81 -8.06
N PRO A 390 11.13 41.93 -7.44
CA PRO A 390 9.68 42.10 -7.38
C PRO A 390 9.01 42.15 -8.76
N THR A 391 9.81 42.21 -9.82
CA THR A 391 9.38 42.36 -11.21
C THR A 391 8.91 41.06 -11.88
N ASP A 392 9.29 39.88 -11.40
CA ASP A 392 8.99 38.65 -12.11
C ASP A 392 7.54 38.23 -11.95
N CYS A 393 6.92 38.47 -10.80
CA CYS A 393 5.49 38.28 -10.60
C CYS A 393 4.63 39.21 -11.45
N ALA A 394 5.02 40.50 -11.50
CA ALA A 394 4.35 41.47 -12.34
C ALA A 394 4.51 41.13 -13.83
N ASN A 395 5.67 40.60 -14.23
CA ASN A 395 5.92 40.18 -15.61
C ASN A 395 5.17 38.89 -15.96
N ALA A 396 5.02 37.94 -15.01
CA ALA A 396 4.19 36.76 -15.19
C ALA A 396 2.72 37.14 -15.34
N LEU A 397 2.23 38.11 -14.62
CA LEU A 397 0.88 38.68 -14.75
C LEU A 397 0.72 39.45 -16.06
N ALA A 398 1.73 40.23 -16.48
CA ALA A 398 1.69 40.99 -17.73
C ALA A 398 1.64 40.07 -18.98
N SER A 399 2.25 38.90 -18.92
CA SER A 399 2.18 37.89 -20.00
C SER A 399 0.86 37.11 -20.04
N SER A 400 0.03 37.21 -19.00
CA SER A 400 -1.26 36.50 -18.92
C SER A 400 -2.47 37.35 -19.34
N GLY A 401 -2.27 38.56 -19.82
CA GLY A 401 -3.29 39.46 -20.32
C GLY A 401 -3.49 40.74 -19.46
N PRO A 402 -4.18 41.78 -19.98
CA PRO A 402 -4.36 43.02 -19.26
C PRO A 402 -5.27 42.84 -18.04
N ILE A 403 -4.83 43.38 -16.91
CA ILE A 403 -5.64 43.50 -15.69
C ILE A 403 -6.55 44.71 -15.84
N VAL A 404 -7.85 44.53 -15.92
CA VAL A 404 -8.84 45.59 -15.92
C VAL A 404 -9.63 45.51 -14.63
N ASN A 405 -9.55 46.57 -13.83
CA ASN A 405 -10.19 46.67 -12.50
C ASN A 405 -9.80 45.56 -11.52
N GLY A 406 -8.51 45.14 -11.52
CA GLY A 406 -8.05 44.07 -10.65
C GLY A 406 -8.36 42.63 -11.15
N VAL A 407 -8.93 42.52 -12.35
CA VAL A 407 -9.33 41.22 -12.94
C VAL A 407 -8.49 40.95 -14.20
N VAL A 408 -7.89 39.79 -14.28
CA VAL A 408 -7.19 39.34 -15.48
C VAL A 408 -8.24 39.04 -16.55
N THR A 409 -8.32 39.89 -17.61
CA THR A 409 -9.39 39.82 -18.62
C THR A 409 -9.22 38.74 -19.68
N ASN A 410 -8.13 38.01 -19.66
CA ASN A 410 -7.91 36.88 -20.55
C ASN A 410 -6.93 35.90 -19.83
N PRO A 411 -7.40 35.10 -18.89
CA PRO A 411 -6.55 34.12 -18.25
C PRO A 411 -6.25 33.00 -19.27
N VAL A 412 -5.30 33.24 -20.16
CA VAL A 412 -4.60 32.15 -20.78
C VAL A 412 -3.57 31.71 -19.74
N PRO A 413 -3.69 30.51 -19.17
CA PRO A 413 -2.62 29.98 -18.33
C PRO A 413 -1.35 30.06 -19.16
N ASN A 414 -0.43 30.93 -18.75
CA ASN A 414 0.86 30.93 -19.41
C ASN A 414 1.56 29.64 -19.02
N GLN A 415 1.44 28.63 -19.87
CA GLN A 415 2.05 27.30 -19.71
C GLN A 415 3.58 27.36 -19.57
N ASN A 416 4.16 28.54 -19.75
CA ASN A 416 5.58 28.82 -19.62
C ASN A 416 5.96 29.52 -18.31
N VAL A 417 5.03 29.73 -17.38
CA VAL A 417 5.37 30.21 -16.06
C VAL A 417 6.08 29.09 -15.30
N ASN A 418 7.38 29.18 -15.25
CA ASN A 418 8.18 28.35 -14.37
C ASN A 418 7.93 28.84 -12.94
N TYR A 419 6.98 28.23 -12.25
CA TYR A 419 6.61 28.58 -10.88
C TYR A 419 7.80 28.50 -9.91
N GLY A 420 8.88 27.82 -10.27
CA GLY A 420 10.11 27.73 -9.47
C GLY A 420 10.98 29.01 -9.45
N ASN A 421 10.63 30.04 -10.22
CA ASN A 421 11.41 31.30 -10.29
C ASN A 421 10.56 32.54 -10.02
N THR A 422 9.35 32.44 -9.54
CA THR A 422 8.49 33.59 -9.30
C THR A 422 8.56 34.00 -7.83
N THR A 423 8.74 35.30 -7.60
CA THR A 423 8.65 35.98 -6.32
C THR A 423 7.25 35.94 -5.68
N CYS A 424 6.38 35.08 -6.20
CA CYS A 424 4.98 34.97 -5.89
C CYS A 424 4.71 33.98 -4.80
N ALA A 425 5.50 33.96 -3.78
CA ALA A 425 5.43 33.01 -2.71
C ALA A 425 4.10 33.08 -1.96
N PHE A 426 3.65 31.94 -1.52
CA PHE A 426 2.57 31.80 -0.57
C PHE A 426 2.88 30.72 0.44
N SER A 427 2.24 30.77 1.59
CA SER A 427 2.31 29.73 2.62
C SER A 427 0.93 29.18 2.90
N LEU A 428 0.89 27.93 3.33
CA LEU A 428 -0.34 27.23 3.67
C LEU A 428 -0.21 26.57 5.03
N ASN A 429 -1.10 26.94 5.95
CA ASN A 429 -1.35 26.16 7.14
C ASN A 429 -2.70 25.45 6.97
N GLY A 430 -2.76 24.17 7.32
CA GLY A 430 -3.96 23.37 7.12
C GLY A 430 -4.25 22.46 8.32
N ASP A 431 -5.52 22.22 8.56
CA ASP A 431 -6.00 21.22 9.52
C ASP A 431 -7.13 20.41 8.85
N ARG A 432 -6.90 19.14 8.60
CA ARG A 432 -7.79 18.25 7.88
C ARG A 432 -8.12 17.07 8.76
N ILE A 433 -9.40 16.79 8.95
CA ILE A 433 -9.91 15.70 9.79
C ILE A 433 -10.86 14.87 8.95
N ALA A 434 -10.65 13.56 8.92
CA ALA A 434 -11.62 12.60 8.40
C ALA A 434 -12.07 11.65 9.50
N ILE A 435 -13.38 11.46 9.60
CA ILE A 435 -14.02 10.53 10.54
C ILE A 435 -14.85 9.56 9.73
N ASP A 436 -14.52 8.28 9.83
CA ASP A 436 -15.23 7.19 9.19
C ASP A 436 -15.93 6.32 10.25
N VAL A 437 -17.20 6.10 10.06
CA VAL A 437 -18.02 5.17 10.86
C VAL A 437 -18.64 4.18 9.91
N GLY A 438 -18.40 2.92 10.13
CA GLY A 438 -18.87 1.92 9.19
C GLY A 438 -18.89 0.51 9.74
N GLY A 439 -18.96 -0.43 8.82
CA GLY A 439 -18.88 -1.84 9.15
C GLY A 439 -19.17 -2.72 7.95
N ASN A 440 -18.92 -3.99 8.14
CA ASN A 440 -19.19 -5.04 7.17
C ASN A 440 -20.10 -6.13 7.74
N LEU A 441 -20.83 -6.77 6.86
CA LEU A 441 -21.64 -7.97 7.14
C LEU A 441 -21.37 -8.97 6.03
N ASP A 442 -20.92 -10.18 6.37
CA ASP A 442 -20.56 -11.19 5.39
C ASP A 442 -21.13 -12.55 5.82
N TYR A 443 -21.77 -13.23 4.92
CA TYR A 443 -22.19 -14.62 5.05
C TYR A 443 -21.45 -15.47 4.03
N VAL A 444 -20.89 -16.59 4.48
CA VAL A 444 -20.19 -17.56 3.62
C VAL A 444 -20.75 -18.95 3.90
N ASN A 445 -20.99 -19.70 2.83
CA ASN A 445 -21.41 -21.10 2.92
C ASN A 445 -20.59 -21.96 1.96
N HIS A 446 -20.02 -23.04 2.48
CA HIS A 446 -19.20 -23.98 1.71
C HIS A 446 -19.96 -25.29 1.49
N SER A 447 -20.01 -25.74 0.25
CA SER A 447 -20.50 -27.06 -0.10
C SER A 447 -19.49 -27.80 -0.99
N ALA A 448 -19.78 -29.04 -1.34
CA ALA A 448 -18.89 -29.83 -2.17
C ALA A 448 -18.66 -29.20 -3.55
N LYS A 449 -19.66 -28.51 -4.09
CA LYS A 449 -19.61 -27.93 -5.45
C LYS A 449 -19.62 -26.40 -5.47
N HIS A 450 -20.15 -25.78 -4.45
CA HIS A 450 -20.36 -24.33 -4.40
C HIS A 450 -19.77 -23.72 -3.12
N ASP A 451 -19.17 -22.59 -3.26
CA ASP A 451 -18.77 -21.75 -2.13
C ASP A 451 -19.44 -20.38 -2.33
N LEU A 452 -20.64 -20.25 -1.77
CA LEU A 452 -21.45 -19.04 -1.85
C LEU A 452 -21.02 -18.03 -0.79
N ALA A 453 -20.89 -16.77 -1.19
CA ALA A 453 -20.73 -15.66 -0.26
C ALA A 453 -21.61 -14.48 -0.67
N PHE A 454 -22.21 -13.81 0.30
CA PHE A 454 -22.88 -12.53 0.10
C PHE A 454 -22.69 -11.64 1.33
N GLY A 455 -22.72 -10.36 1.09
CA GLY A 455 -22.49 -9.41 2.16
C GLY A 455 -22.59 -7.97 1.72
N GLY A 456 -22.14 -7.09 2.59
CA GLY A 456 -22.14 -5.67 2.30
C GLY A 456 -21.23 -4.88 3.23
N ILE A 457 -20.94 -3.68 2.79
CA ILE A 457 -20.14 -2.68 3.50
C ILE A 457 -20.95 -1.40 3.53
N TYR A 458 -20.90 -0.72 4.66
CA TYR A 458 -21.38 0.64 4.82
C TYR A 458 -20.30 1.49 5.44
N THR A 459 -20.05 2.67 4.88
CA THR A 459 -19.16 3.69 5.44
C THR A 459 -19.82 5.06 5.34
N ALA A 460 -19.89 5.76 6.44
CA ALA A 460 -20.22 7.17 6.52
C ALA A 460 -18.93 7.93 6.84
N THR A 461 -18.55 8.82 5.96
CA THR A 461 -17.33 9.63 6.06
C THR A 461 -17.70 11.09 6.27
N HIS A 462 -17.08 11.73 7.26
CA HIS A 462 -17.17 13.16 7.51
C HIS A 462 -15.76 13.75 7.44
N VAL A 463 -15.56 14.70 6.52
CA VAL A 463 -14.28 15.40 6.35
C VAL A 463 -14.46 16.87 6.67
N GLU A 464 -13.67 17.36 7.60
CA GLU A 464 -13.52 18.79 7.92
C GLU A 464 -12.15 19.28 7.48
N LYS A 465 -12.10 20.45 6.86
CA LYS A 465 -10.88 21.05 6.35
C LYS A 465 -10.86 22.53 6.70
N THR A 466 -9.75 22.99 7.24
CA THR A 466 -9.48 24.40 7.46
C THR A 466 -8.13 24.73 6.86
N TYR A 467 -8.09 25.73 5.99
CA TYR A 467 -6.86 26.20 5.36
C TYR A 467 -6.69 27.67 5.59
N ALA A 468 -5.48 28.07 5.98
CA ALA A 468 -5.04 29.45 6.02
C ALA A 468 -3.94 29.63 4.98
N VAL A 469 -4.30 30.21 3.84
CA VAL A 469 -3.37 30.53 2.74
C VAL A 469 -2.93 31.98 2.89
N THR A 470 -1.63 32.21 3.07
CA THR A 470 -1.08 33.56 3.11
C THR A 470 -0.37 33.86 1.79
N LEU A 471 -0.88 34.82 1.04
CA LEU A 471 -0.32 35.25 -0.24
C LEU A 471 0.65 36.40 -0.01
N GLN A 472 1.88 36.23 -0.47
CA GLN A 472 2.87 37.32 -0.42
C GLN A 472 2.56 38.42 -1.45
N PRO A 473 3.00 39.68 -1.20
CA PRO A 473 2.81 40.75 -2.17
C PRO A 473 3.35 40.38 -3.54
N GLY A 474 2.57 40.65 -4.57
CA GLY A 474 2.91 40.34 -5.95
C GLY A 474 2.54 38.91 -6.40
N ASN A 475 1.99 38.08 -5.52
CA ASN A 475 1.49 36.74 -5.90
C ASN A 475 0.41 36.87 -6.98
N PHE A 476 0.50 36.03 -8.02
CA PHE A 476 -0.43 36.09 -9.16
C PHE A 476 -1.88 35.73 -8.79
N LEU A 477 -2.10 35.01 -7.67
CA LEU A 477 -3.41 34.73 -7.11
C LEU A 477 -4.00 35.88 -6.32
N ALA A 478 -3.18 36.89 -5.90
CA ALA A 478 -3.66 38.01 -5.13
C ALA A 478 -4.80 38.80 -5.79
N PRO A 479 -4.81 39.04 -7.13
CA PRO A 479 -5.95 39.67 -7.80
C PRO A 479 -7.23 38.80 -7.79
N ILE A 480 -7.08 37.50 -7.64
CA ILE A 480 -8.19 36.54 -7.60
C ILE A 480 -8.87 36.58 -6.23
N PHE A 481 -8.10 36.79 -5.16
CA PHE A 481 -8.56 36.78 -3.76
C PHE A 481 -8.71 38.21 -3.19
N THR A 482 -9.18 39.16 -3.97
CA THR A 482 -9.35 40.55 -3.52
C THR A 482 -10.36 40.72 -2.36
N PRO A 483 -10.18 41.71 -1.48
CA PRO A 483 -9.34 42.89 -1.66
C PRO A 483 -8.01 42.79 -0.97
N ALA A 484 -6.97 42.40 -1.65
CA ALA A 484 -5.64 42.54 -1.11
C ALA A 484 -5.24 44.02 -1.10
N THR A 485 -4.80 44.52 0.03
CA THR A 485 -4.09 45.81 0.07
C THR A 485 -2.77 45.61 -0.68
N PRO A 486 -2.50 46.38 -1.75
CA PRO A 486 -1.24 46.20 -2.47
C PRO A 486 -0.05 46.25 -1.53
N GLY A 487 0.81 45.25 -1.57
CA GLY A 487 1.99 45.16 -0.74
C GLY A 487 1.83 44.57 0.66
N ALA A 488 0.66 44.05 1.02
CA ALA A 488 0.43 43.35 2.27
C ALA A 488 0.13 41.86 2.04
N PRO A 489 0.55 40.94 2.92
CA PRO A 489 0.09 39.53 2.91
C PRO A 489 -1.44 39.46 3.05
N PHE A 490 -2.03 38.51 2.39
CA PHE A 490 -3.47 38.27 2.43
C PHE A 490 -3.75 36.83 2.84
N THR A 491 -4.64 36.58 3.80
CA THR A 491 -4.99 35.26 4.29
C THR A 491 -6.39 34.90 3.86
N VAL A 492 -6.56 33.68 3.33
CA VAL A 492 -7.82 33.07 2.99
C VAL A 492 -8.06 31.90 3.92
N ASP A 493 -9.14 31.96 4.68
CA ASP A 493 -9.57 30.84 5.50
C ASP A 493 -10.71 30.08 4.79
N ASP A 494 -10.60 28.76 4.70
CA ASP A 494 -11.67 27.90 4.23
C ASP A 494 -12.00 26.83 5.28
N ALA A 495 -13.28 26.67 5.57
CA ALA A 495 -13.81 25.66 6.48
C ALA A 495 -15.03 25.01 5.84
N SER A 496 -14.79 24.01 4.99
CA SER A 496 -15.83 23.33 4.21
C SER A 496 -15.97 21.86 4.63
N PRO A 497 -17.02 21.45 5.34
CA PRO A 497 -17.27 20.05 5.60
C PRO A 497 -17.81 19.31 4.36
N ASN A 498 -17.32 18.10 4.15
CA ASN A 498 -17.84 17.16 3.16
C ASN A 498 -18.33 15.88 3.88
N ILE A 499 -19.53 15.43 3.53
CA ILE A 499 -20.11 14.21 4.08
C ILE A 499 -20.40 13.25 2.94
N GLY A 500 -19.92 12.01 3.07
CA GLY A 500 -20.16 10.96 2.10
C GLY A 500 -20.73 9.70 2.75
N HIS A 501 -21.48 8.95 1.96
CA HIS A 501 -21.95 7.62 2.34
C HIS A 501 -21.66 6.65 1.20
N LEU A 502 -20.96 5.59 1.53
CA LEU A 502 -20.73 4.47 0.64
C LEU A 502 -21.53 3.26 1.14
N VAL A 503 -22.36 2.71 0.28
CA VAL A 503 -23.06 1.43 0.49
C VAL A 503 -22.63 0.49 -0.62
N ALA A 504 -22.16 -0.69 -0.27
CA ALA A 504 -21.84 -1.73 -1.23
C ALA A 504 -22.46 -3.05 -0.81
N LEU A 505 -23.09 -3.73 -1.76
CA LEU A 505 -23.65 -5.06 -1.56
C LEU A 505 -23.06 -6.01 -2.59
N TYR A 506 -22.79 -7.26 -2.20
CA TYR A 506 -22.27 -8.24 -3.15
C TYR A 506 -22.89 -9.62 -2.95
N VAL A 507 -22.90 -10.38 -4.04
CA VAL A 507 -23.12 -11.82 -4.03
C VAL A 507 -22.14 -12.47 -5.00
N GLN A 508 -21.56 -13.59 -4.57
CA GLN A 508 -20.58 -14.34 -5.37
C GLN A 508 -20.65 -15.83 -5.08
N ASP A 509 -20.30 -16.63 -6.07
CA ASP A 509 -20.18 -18.07 -5.91
C ASP A 509 -18.93 -18.59 -6.63
N THR A 510 -18.32 -19.62 -6.07
CA THR A 510 -17.31 -20.42 -6.72
C THR A 510 -17.93 -21.79 -7.02
N TRP A 511 -18.17 -22.02 -8.30
CA TRP A 511 -18.69 -23.29 -8.79
C TRP A 511 -17.56 -24.21 -9.24
N LYS A 512 -17.37 -25.30 -8.50
CA LYS A 512 -16.44 -26.40 -8.82
C LYS A 512 -17.16 -27.34 -9.81
N MET A 513 -17.00 -27.08 -11.11
CA MET A 513 -17.72 -27.76 -12.19
C MET A 513 -17.27 -29.23 -12.40
N GLY A 514 -16.24 -29.69 -11.67
CA GLY A 514 -15.64 -31.01 -11.88
C GLY A 514 -14.62 -31.03 -13.03
N THR A 515 -13.94 -32.19 -13.20
CA THR A 515 -12.93 -32.40 -14.26
C THR A 515 -11.86 -31.28 -14.37
N GLY A 516 -11.56 -30.61 -13.24
CA GLY A 516 -10.53 -29.54 -13.14
C GLY A 516 -10.98 -28.18 -13.69
N TRP A 517 -12.27 -27.91 -13.83
CA TRP A 517 -12.81 -26.60 -14.14
C TRP A 517 -13.45 -25.96 -12.90
N GLN A 518 -13.26 -24.66 -12.79
CA GLN A 518 -13.88 -23.82 -11.75
C GLN A 518 -14.32 -22.50 -12.36
N LEU A 519 -15.51 -22.04 -11.99
CA LEU A 519 -16.03 -20.72 -12.33
C LEU A 519 -16.28 -19.94 -11.04
N ASP A 520 -15.54 -18.85 -10.85
CA ASP A 520 -15.80 -17.85 -9.82
C ASP A 520 -16.58 -16.72 -10.48
N TYR A 521 -17.76 -16.38 -9.95
CA TYR A 521 -18.60 -15.33 -10.52
C TYR A 521 -19.38 -14.61 -9.43
N GLY A 522 -19.69 -13.35 -9.71
CA GLY A 522 -20.45 -12.53 -8.77
C GLY A 522 -20.79 -11.17 -9.33
N VAL A 523 -21.53 -10.43 -8.54
CA VAL A 523 -21.89 -9.06 -8.83
C VAL A 523 -21.80 -8.23 -7.54
N ARG A 524 -21.31 -7.01 -7.67
CA ARG A 524 -21.31 -6.00 -6.61
C ARG A 524 -22.10 -4.79 -7.09
N GLY A 525 -22.93 -4.23 -6.22
CA GLY A 525 -23.60 -2.97 -6.39
C GLY A 525 -23.03 -1.94 -5.43
N ASP A 526 -22.51 -0.84 -5.95
CA ASP A 526 -21.99 0.28 -5.18
C ASP A 526 -22.93 1.49 -5.33
N SER A 527 -23.14 2.23 -4.23
CA SER A 527 -23.83 3.50 -4.17
C SER A 527 -23.00 4.46 -3.33
N PHE A 528 -22.60 5.58 -3.91
CA PHE A 528 -21.81 6.62 -3.28
C PHE A 528 -22.56 7.95 -3.35
N THR A 529 -22.80 8.58 -2.20
CA THR A 529 -23.47 9.89 -2.11
C THR A 529 -22.56 10.88 -1.41
N VAL A 530 -22.53 12.10 -1.90
CA VAL A 530 -21.72 13.19 -1.36
C VAL A 530 -22.59 14.41 -1.13
N ASN A 531 -22.46 14.98 0.05
CA ASN A 531 -23.05 16.25 0.43
C ASN A 531 -21.93 17.19 0.88
N SER A 532 -21.78 18.28 0.17
CA SER A 532 -20.87 19.39 0.46
C SER A 532 -21.71 20.66 0.70
N THR A 533 -21.07 21.68 1.17
CA THR A 533 -21.71 23.03 1.26
C THR A 533 -22.14 23.57 -0.11
N GLN A 534 -21.59 23.03 -1.19
CA GLN A 534 -21.75 23.55 -2.54
C GLN A 534 -22.57 22.65 -3.45
N PHE A 535 -22.59 21.35 -3.21
CA PHE A 535 -23.31 20.39 -4.04
C PHE A 535 -23.77 19.17 -3.24
N SER A 536 -24.79 18.52 -3.75
CA SER A 536 -25.23 17.20 -3.29
C SER A 536 -25.43 16.32 -4.53
N THR A 537 -24.77 15.17 -4.54
CA THR A 537 -24.83 14.27 -5.68
C THR A 537 -24.75 12.81 -5.25
N GLY A 538 -25.15 11.90 -6.13
CA GLY A 538 -25.09 10.46 -5.89
C GLY A 538 -24.73 9.70 -7.15
N PHE A 539 -23.95 8.65 -6.96
CA PHE A 539 -23.44 7.78 -8.02
C PHE A 539 -23.70 6.32 -7.68
N GLY A 540 -23.79 5.50 -8.68
CA GLY A 540 -23.90 4.05 -8.47
C GLY A 540 -23.42 3.26 -9.66
N GLN A 541 -23.05 1.99 -9.40
CA GLN A 541 -22.66 1.04 -10.43
C GLN A 541 -22.99 -0.40 -10.03
N LEU A 542 -23.35 -1.22 -11.02
CA LEU A 542 -23.32 -2.67 -10.92
C LEU A 542 -22.03 -3.19 -11.58
N SER A 543 -21.30 -3.99 -10.84
CA SER A 543 -19.96 -4.45 -11.17
C SER A 543 -19.93 -5.99 -11.24
N PRO A 544 -20.28 -6.59 -12.40
CA PRO A 544 -20.17 -8.03 -12.60
C PRO A 544 -18.71 -8.46 -12.69
N ARG A 545 -18.42 -9.66 -12.22
CA ARG A 545 -17.09 -10.29 -12.28
C ARG A 545 -17.22 -11.78 -12.55
N ALA A 546 -16.31 -12.30 -13.36
CA ALA A 546 -16.23 -13.72 -13.65
C ALA A 546 -14.79 -14.15 -13.91
N LYS A 547 -14.41 -15.32 -13.38
CA LYS A 547 -13.12 -15.95 -13.60
C LYS A 547 -13.34 -17.43 -13.89
N LEU A 548 -12.89 -17.85 -15.06
CA LEU A 548 -12.89 -19.26 -15.44
C LEU A 548 -11.46 -19.81 -15.29
N THR A 549 -11.30 -20.84 -14.46
CA THR A 549 -10.02 -21.47 -14.18
C THR A 549 -10.04 -22.92 -14.66
N ARG A 550 -8.95 -23.33 -15.31
CA ARG A 550 -8.65 -24.72 -15.65
C ARG A 550 -7.44 -25.19 -14.87
N PHE A 551 -7.60 -26.25 -14.09
CA PHE A 551 -6.51 -26.91 -13.36
C PHE A 551 -5.96 -28.09 -14.16
N PHE A 552 -4.64 -28.21 -14.23
CA PHE A 552 -3.90 -29.29 -14.86
C PHE A 552 -3.08 -30.00 -13.79
N GLY A 553 -3.68 -31.04 -13.18
CA GLY A 553 -3.04 -31.71 -12.04
C GLY A 553 -3.18 -30.93 -10.73
N ALA A 554 -2.19 -31.04 -9.84
CA ALA A 554 -2.27 -30.50 -8.48
C ALA A 554 -1.72 -29.07 -8.31
N ARG A 555 -0.88 -28.60 -9.25
CA ARG A 555 -0.13 -27.36 -9.08
C ARG A 555 -0.23 -26.38 -10.25
N ASP A 556 -0.72 -26.84 -11.41
CA ASP A 556 -0.76 -26.02 -12.61
C ASP A 556 -2.17 -25.58 -12.92
N SER A 557 -2.34 -24.32 -13.23
CA SER A 557 -3.63 -23.77 -13.64
C SER A 557 -3.46 -22.59 -14.60
N VAL A 558 -4.49 -22.39 -15.41
CA VAL A 558 -4.65 -21.16 -16.20
C VAL A 558 -6.05 -20.62 -15.97
N TYR A 559 -6.18 -19.30 -16.08
CA TYR A 559 -7.46 -18.62 -15.92
C TYR A 559 -7.62 -17.46 -16.89
N ALA A 560 -8.89 -17.12 -17.12
CA ALA A 560 -9.29 -15.86 -17.74
C ALA A 560 -10.30 -15.15 -16.82
N TYR A 561 -10.16 -13.86 -16.68
CA TYR A 561 -10.97 -13.03 -15.79
C TYR A 561 -11.48 -11.79 -16.52
N TYR A 562 -12.70 -11.41 -16.16
CA TYR A 562 -13.29 -10.12 -16.46
C TYR A 562 -13.94 -9.55 -15.21
N GLY A 563 -13.75 -8.24 -14.98
CA GLY A 563 -14.42 -7.55 -13.88
C GLY A 563 -14.64 -6.06 -14.16
N ARG A 564 -15.71 -5.52 -13.58
CA ARG A 564 -15.94 -4.08 -13.48
C ARG A 564 -15.69 -3.60 -12.07
N PHE A 565 -15.23 -2.34 -11.94
CA PHE A 565 -14.93 -1.71 -10.67
C PHE A 565 -15.46 -0.28 -10.64
N PHE A 566 -15.70 0.19 -9.43
CA PHE A 566 -16.19 1.52 -9.12
C PHE A 566 -15.31 2.08 -8.01
N THR A 567 -14.62 3.18 -8.29
CA THR A 567 -13.72 3.85 -7.34
C THR A 567 -14.29 5.23 -7.04
N PRO A 568 -14.77 5.49 -5.82
CA PRO A 568 -15.19 6.81 -5.40
C PRO A 568 -13.97 7.75 -5.31
N PHE A 569 -14.17 9.03 -5.53
CA PHE A 569 -13.14 10.04 -5.26
C PHE A 569 -13.04 10.31 -3.75
N SER A 570 -11.89 10.84 -3.31
CA SER A 570 -11.68 11.22 -1.91
C SER A 570 -12.45 12.48 -1.55
N LEU A 571 -13.14 12.48 -0.41
CA LEU A 571 -13.87 13.66 0.05
C LEU A 571 -12.93 14.79 0.50
N GLU A 572 -11.70 14.45 0.90
CA GLU A 572 -10.66 15.44 1.19
C GLU A 572 -10.31 16.27 -0.05
N ASN A 573 -10.16 15.58 -1.17
CA ASN A 573 -9.67 16.16 -2.42
C ASN A 573 -10.75 16.90 -3.24
N VAL A 574 -11.97 16.97 -2.73
CA VAL A 574 -12.97 17.93 -3.20
C VAL A 574 -12.49 19.33 -2.76
N SER A 575 -12.03 20.13 -3.72
CA SER A 575 -11.26 21.34 -3.44
C SER A 575 -11.98 22.36 -2.56
N PRO A 576 -11.35 22.82 -1.47
CA PRO A 576 -11.87 23.91 -0.64
C PRO A 576 -11.82 25.25 -1.34
N LEU A 577 -10.78 25.52 -2.11
CA LEU A 577 -10.61 26.80 -2.82
C LEU A 577 -11.68 27.03 -3.89
N ALA A 578 -12.38 25.99 -4.28
CA ALA A 578 -13.52 26.14 -5.15
C ALA A 578 -14.63 27.01 -4.55
N ALA A 579 -14.81 27.05 -3.23
CA ALA A 579 -15.74 27.95 -2.59
C ALA A 579 -15.44 29.42 -2.90
N TYR A 580 -14.17 29.76 -2.96
CA TYR A 580 -13.71 31.12 -3.27
C TYR A 580 -13.75 31.41 -4.76
N THR A 581 -13.40 30.42 -5.60
CA THR A 581 -13.41 30.59 -7.06
C THR A 581 -14.83 30.70 -7.61
N LEU A 582 -15.84 30.12 -6.94
CA LEU A 582 -17.25 30.22 -7.33
C LEU A 582 -17.83 31.62 -7.18
N ASN A 583 -17.30 32.44 -6.29
CA ASN A 583 -17.71 33.82 -6.11
C ASN A 583 -17.01 34.79 -7.08
N LEU A 584 -16.16 34.29 -7.95
CA LEU A 584 -15.41 35.11 -8.91
C LEU A 584 -16.11 35.09 -10.27
N PRO A 585 -16.49 36.24 -10.81
CA PRO A 585 -17.15 36.34 -12.12
C PRO A 585 -16.34 35.74 -13.28
N LEU A 586 -15.04 35.63 -13.11
CA LEU A 586 -14.12 35.05 -14.08
C LEU A 586 -14.19 33.51 -14.20
N LEU A 587 -14.62 32.83 -13.14
CA LEU A 587 -14.64 31.38 -13.08
C LEU A 587 -16.04 30.79 -13.20
N THR A 588 -17.06 31.61 -13.51
CA THR A 588 -18.44 31.19 -13.72
C THR A 588 -18.63 30.23 -14.90
N ASN A 589 -17.61 30.10 -15.75
CA ASN A 589 -17.66 29.15 -16.88
C ASN A 589 -16.85 27.86 -16.63
N VAL A 590 -16.21 27.74 -15.48
CA VAL A 590 -15.57 26.48 -15.12
C VAL A 590 -16.67 25.56 -14.58
N ALA A 591 -16.90 24.45 -15.25
CA ALA A 591 -17.88 23.46 -14.81
C ALA A 591 -17.61 23.11 -13.34
N GLN A 592 -18.54 23.51 -12.48
CA GLN A 592 -18.41 23.36 -11.05
C GLN A 592 -18.45 21.89 -10.72
N PHE A 593 -17.34 21.35 -10.20
CA PHE A 593 -17.33 20.04 -9.57
C PHE A 593 -18.07 18.93 -10.33
N ASP A 594 -17.60 18.65 -11.52
CA ASP A 594 -18.04 17.47 -12.23
C ASP A 594 -17.15 16.25 -11.91
N LEU A 595 -16.65 16.20 -10.64
CA LEU A 595 -15.95 15.02 -10.18
C LEU A 595 -16.86 13.81 -10.25
N LYS A 596 -16.34 12.77 -10.90
CA LYS A 596 -17.06 11.51 -11.11
C LYS A 596 -16.25 10.37 -10.53
N PRO A 597 -16.90 9.39 -9.93
CA PRO A 597 -16.24 8.15 -9.57
C PRO A 597 -15.67 7.46 -10.81
N GLN A 598 -14.45 6.94 -10.69
CA GLN A 598 -13.79 6.18 -11.73
C GLN A 598 -14.50 4.85 -11.96
N ARG A 599 -14.56 4.42 -13.24
CA ARG A 599 -15.20 3.18 -13.67
C ARG A 599 -14.26 2.39 -14.55
N ASP A 600 -13.90 1.20 -14.05
CA ASP A 600 -12.94 0.34 -14.73
C ASP A 600 -13.59 -0.89 -15.34
N SER A 601 -13.04 -1.30 -16.47
CA SER A 601 -13.23 -2.62 -17.04
C SER A 601 -11.88 -3.30 -17.15
N VAL A 602 -11.76 -4.46 -16.52
CA VAL A 602 -10.50 -5.20 -16.38
C VAL A 602 -10.61 -6.54 -17.05
N TYR A 603 -9.62 -6.85 -17.86
CA TYR A 603 -9.41 -8.13 -18.52
C TYR A 603 -8.08 -8.71 -18.05
N GLU A 604 -8.08 -9.96 -17.63
CA GLU A 604 -6.87 -10.60 -17.15
C GLU A 604 -6.81 -12.06 -17.61
N VAL A 605 -5.62 -12.48 -18.00
CA VAL A 605 -5.29 -13.88 -18.27
C VAL A 605 -4.03 -14.21 -17.51
N GLY A 606 -4.01 -15.35 -16.85
CA GLY A 606 -2.84 -15.75 -16.10
C GLY A 606 -2.84 -17.23 -15.73
N GLY A 607 -1.89 -17.59 -14.91
CA GLY A 607 -1.76 -18.98 -14.45
C GLY A 607 -0.69 -19.16 -13.40
N HIS A 608 -0.74 -20.31 -12.78
CA HIS A 608 0.27 -20.84 -11.87
C HIS A 608 0.87 -22.10 -12.45
N PHE A 609 2.18 -22.23 -12.35
CA PHE A 609 2.91 -23.38 -12.89
C PHE A 609 3.97 -23.83 -11.90
N ALA A 610 4.06 -25.13 -11.70
CA ALA A 610 5.18 -25.72 -10.98
C ALA A 610 6.46 -25.58 -11.82
N LEU A 611 7.47 -24.91 -11.27
CA LEU A 611 8.78 -24.81 -11.90
C LEU A 611 9.85 -25.33 -10.95
N GLY A 612 10.29 -26.57 -11.18
CA GLY A 612 11.17 -27.26 -10.25
C GLY A 612 10.53 -27.44 -8.87
N ARG A 613 11.13 -26.85 -7.85
CA ARG A 613 10.61 -26.84 -6.47
C ARG A 613 9.78 -25.62 -6.14
N GLY A 614 9.78 -24.63 -7.02
CA GLY A 614 9.07 -23.37 -6.83
C GLY A 614 7.78 -23.31 -7.61
N ASP A 615 7.14 -22.17 -7.48
CA ASP A 615 5.91 -21.79 -8.15
C ASP A 615 6.16 -20.57 -9.02
N LEU A 616 5.75 -20.66 -10.27
CA LEU A 616 5.77 -19.57 -11.22
C LEU A 616 4.34 -19.08 -11.45
N GLY A 617 4.08 -17.84 -11.11
CA GLY A 617 2.87 -17.12 -11.48
C GLY A 617 3.10 -16.22 -12.67
N VAL A 618 2.17 -16.21 -13.60
CA VAL A 618 2.19 -15.27 -14.74
C VAL A 618 0.84 -14.58 -14.88
N ARG A 619 0.87 -13.32 -15.31
CA ARG A 619 -0.32 -12.51 -15.48
C ARG A 619 -0.13 -11.52 -16.62
N VAL A 620 -1.16 -11.37 -17.44
CA VAL A 620 -1.33 -10.28 -18.39
C VAL A 620 -2.66 -9.63 -18.08
N MET A 621 -2.65 -8.35 -17.81
CA MET A 621 -3.83 -7.57 -17.42
C MET A 621 -3.93 -6.33 -18.29
N GLN A 622 -5.17 -5.97 -18.63
CA GLN A 622 -5.54 -4.68 -19.22
C GLN A 622 -6.70 -4.07 -18.43
N LYS A 623 -6.51 -2.85 -17.96
CA LYS A 623 -7.54 -1.98 -17.37
C LYS A 623 -7.87 -0.87 -18.36
N ASN A 624 -9.16 -0.62 -18.57
CA ASN A 624 -9.67 0.56 -19.27
C ASN A 624 -10.54 1.32 -18.29
N ALA A 625 -10.14 2.55 -17.98
CA ALA A 625 -10.85 3.45 -17.09
C ALA A 625 -11.62 4.51 -17.88
N THR A 626 -12.80 4.87 -17.40
CA THR A 626 -13.51 6.10 -17.73
C THR A 626 -13.61 6.94 -16.47
N ASP A 627 -13.55 8.27 -16.63
CA ASP A 627 -13.49 9.23 -15.53
C ASP A 627 -12.32 8.88 -14.57
N LEU A 628 -11.14 8.56 -15.13
CA LEU A 628 -9.97 8.16 -14.33
C LEU A 628 -9.66 9.25 -13.32
N ILE A 629 -9.62 8.88 -12.04
CA ILE A 629 -9.26 9.78 -10.95
C ILE A 629 -7.75 9.85 -10.84
N ASP A 630 -7.25 11.07 -10.69
CA ASP A 630 -5.89 11.37 -10.33
C ASP A 630 -5.90 12.55 -9.36
N ASP A 631 -4.91 12.68 -8.50
CA ASP A 631 -4.79 13.83 -7.64
C ASP A 631 -3.74 14.80 -8.17
N THR A 632 -4.00 16.06 -7.96
CA THR A 632 -3.07 17.11 -8.31
C THR A 632 -2.93 18.08 -7.15
N GLN A 633 -1.74 18.66 -7.00
CA GLN A 633 -1.52 19.69 -6.00
C GLN A 633 -1.94 21.06 -6.55
N VAL A 634 -2.59 21.85 -5.70
CA VAL A 634 -2.87 23.25 -6.01
C VAL A 634 -1.59 24.07 -5.84
N GLY A 635 -0.94 24.36 -6.95
CA GLY A 635 0.37 24.98 -6.96
C GLY A 635 1.42 24.03 -6.37
N VAL A 636 2.12 24.47 -5.34
CA VAL A 636 3.12 23.68 -4.58
C VAL A 636 2.75 23.56 -3.12
N THR A 637 1.47 23.65 -2.83
CA THR A 637 0.94 23.43 -1.48
C THR A 637 0.72 21.96 -1.21
N ASN A 638 0.53 21.59 0.04
CA ASN A 638 0.00 20.29 0.45
C ASN A 638 -1.52 20.18 0.23
N LEU A 639 -2.11 21.13 -0.52
CA LEU A 639 -3.50 21.09 -0.89
C LEU A 639 -3.68 20.25 -2.15
N HIS A 640 -4.26 19.09 -2.00
CA HIS A 640 -4.58 18.18 -3.09
C HIS A 640 -6.00 18.40 -3.60
N GLN A 641 -6.19 18.14 -4.86
CA GLN A 641 -7.47 18.15 -5.54
C GLN A 641 -7.56 16.96 -6.50
N ASP A 642 -8.65 16.20 -6.41
CA ASP A 642 -8.93 15.18 -7.41
C ASP A 642 -9.33 15.83 -8.73
N ILE A 643 -8.86 15.22 -9.80
CA ILE A 643 -9.22 15.54 -11.18
C ILE A 643 -9.70 14.27 -11.89
N ASN A 644 -10.48 14.43 -12.94
CA ASN A 644 -10.83 13.35 -13.84
C ASN A 644 -10.15 13.50 -15.20
N PHE A 645 -9.48 12.44 -15.64
CA PHE A 645 -9.17 12.23 -17.04
C PHE A 645 -10.32 11.49 -17.71
N ASN A 646 -10.66 11.86 -18.93
CA ASN A 646 -11.77 11.20 -19.66
C ASN A 646 -11.56 9.70 -19.78
N GLN A 647 -10.31 9.29 -20.00
CA GLN A 647 -9.93 7.88 -20.17
C GLN A 647 -8.54 7.60 -19.60
N GLY A 648 -8.42 6.41 -19.03
CA GLY A 648 -7.14 5.82 -18.65
C GLY A 648 -6.99 4.41 -19.21
N ARG A 649 -5.76 4.00 -19.47
CA ARG A 649 -5.41 2.61 -19.82
C ARG A 649 -4.18 2.18 -19.10
N ILE A 650 -4.26 0.99 -18.51
CA ILE A 650 -3.13 0.32 -17.91
C ILE A 650 -3.03 -1.09 -18.51
N ALA A 651 -1.83 -1.46 -18.97
CA ALA A 651 -1.54 -2.82 -19.39
C ALA A 651 -0.31 -3.31 -18.63
N THR A 652 -0.40 -4.47 -17.98
CA THR A 652 0.71 -5.07 -17.25
C THR A 652 0.96 -6.50 -17.68
N GLN A 653 2.22 -6.87 -17.69
CA GLN A 653 2.71 -8.23 -17.91
C GLN A 653 3.64 -8.57 -16.77
N THR A 654 3.28 -9.56 -15.98
CA THR A 654 4.00 -9.89 -14.76
C THR A 654 4.35 -11.36 -14.73
N ALA A 655 5.59 -11.66 -14.35
CA ALA A 655 6.04 -13.00 -13.99
C ALA A 655 6.60 -12.96 -12.56
N TYR A 656 6.14 -13.86 -11.71
CA TYR A 656 6.55 -13.99 -10.34
C TYR A 656 6.96 -15.43 -10.03
N TYR A 657 8.17 -15.62 -9.57
CA TYR A 657 8.68 -16.91 -9.14
C TYR A 657 9.01 -16.91 -7.66
N GLN A 658 8.60 -17.94 -6.95
CA GLN A 658 8.98 -18.14 -5.56
C GLN A 658 9.35 -19.60 -5.29
N VAL A 659 10.28 -19.80 -4.36
CA VAL A 659 10.67 -21.13 -3.91
C VAL A 659 11.07 -21.09 -2.44
N GLY A 660 10.56 -22.05 -1.68
CA GLY A 660 11.04 -22.35 -0.33
C GLY A 660 12.41 -23.02 -0.40
N LEU A 661 13.36 -22.50 0.37
CA LEU A 661 14.71 -23.04 0.48
C LEU A 661 14.80 -24.00 1.67
N ALA A 662 15.83 -24.85 1.67
CA ALA A 662 16.15 -25.65 2.84
C ALA A 662 16.36 -24.76 4.07
N ARG A 663 15.99 -25.24 5.26
CA ARG A 663 16.10 -24.54 6.55
C ARG A 663 15.25 -23.28 6.68
N ALA A 664 14.00 -23.36 6.19
CA ALA A 664 13.06 -22.25 6.29
C ALA A 664 13.56 -20.96 5.65
N GLY A 665 14.30 -21.04 4.55
CA GLY A 665 14.66 -19.92 3.72
C GLY A 665 13.66 -19.74 2.58
N ARG A 666 13.71 -18.58 1.93
CA ARG A 666 12.85 -18.21 0.81
C ARG A 666 13.64 -17.47 -0.23
N PHE A 667 13.35 -17.74 -1.50
CA PHE A 667 13.75 -16.92 -2.63
C PHE A 667 12.52 -16.53 -3.44
N TYR A 668 12.48 -15.30 -3.91
CA TYR A 668 11.49 -14.84 -4.88
C TYR A 668 12.14 -13.90 -5.90
N ALA A 669 11.52 -13.80 -7.07
CA ALA A 669 11.84 -12.80 -8.08
C ALA A 669 10.57 -12.46 -8.85
N ALA A 670 10.38 -11.18 -9.15
CA ALA A 670 9.28 -10.68 -9.95
C ALA A 670 9.81 -9.75 -11.04
N LEU A 671 9.21 -9.86 -12.22
CA LEU A 671 9.45 -8.94 -13.33
C LEU A 671 8.09 -8.46 -13.84
N THR A 672 7.92 -7.16 -13.89
CA THR A 672 6.71 -6.52 -14.42
C THR A 672 7.07 -5.52 -15.51
N HIS A 673 6.34 -5.59 -16.60
CA HIS A 673 6.30 -4.53 -17.60
C HIS A 673 4.94 -3.83 -17.50
N THR A 674 4.95 -2.52 -17.34
CA THR A 674 3.77 -1.68 -17.20
C THR A 674 3.69 -0.66 -18.31
N TYR A 675 2.48 -0.38 -18.78
CA TYR A 675 2.15 0.70 -19.70
C TYR A 675 0.89 1.39 -19.19
N ALA A 676 1.06 2.59 -18.60
CA ALA A 676 -0.03 3.40 -18.09
C ALA A 676 -0.10 4.73 -18.84
N VAL A 677 -1.29 5.09 -19.35
CA VAL A 677 -1.53 6.30 -20.14
C VAL A 677 -2.90 6.90 -19.82
N ASN A 678 -2.96 8.22 -19.84
CA ASN A 678 -4.16 9.03 -19.62
C ASN A 678 -4.51 9.82 -20.87
N LYS A 679 -5.76 10.22 -21.00
CA LYS A 679 -6.25 11.01 -22.15
C LYS A 679 -7.42 11.88 -21.74
N GLY A 680 -7.39 13.13 -22.21
CA GLY A 680 -8.42 14.14 -21.97
C GLY A 680 -8.46 14.59 -20.52
N CYS A 681 -8.96 15.78 -20.24
CA CYS A 681 -9.14 16.27 -18.89
C CYS A 681 -10.48 16.94 -18.77
N GLU A 682 -11.30 16.50 -17.82
CA GLU A 682 -12.64 17.03 -17.61
C GLU A 682 -12.66 18.13 -16.56
N THR A 683 -11.77 18.11 -15.57
CA THR A 683 -11.79 19.05 -14.46
C THR A 683 -10.59 19.99 -14.50
N GLN A 684 -10.84 21.30 -14.67
CA GLN A 684 -9.81 22.33 -14.77
C GLN A 684 -10.15 23.50 -13.86
N LEU A 685 -10.01 23.37 -12.54
CA LEU A 685 -10.33 24.52 -11.69
C LEU A 685 -9.12 25.40 -11.38
N LEU A 686 -8.13 24.93 -10.76
CA LEU A 686 -6.91 25.66 -10.39
C LEU A 686 -5.65 24.91 -10.75
N ALA A 687 -5.79 23.63 -11.03
CA ALA A 687 -4.67 22.80 -11.43
C ALA A 687 -4.74 22.54 -12.93
N PRO A 688 -3.66 22.78 -13.65
CA PRO A 688 -3.57 22.36 -15.03
C PRO A 688 -3.69 20.84 -15.08
N CYS A 689 -4.39 20.30 -16.08
CA CYS A 689 -4.37 18.88 -16.39
C CYS A 689 -3.01 18.43 -16.95
N PHE A 690 -1.93 18.95 -16.42
CA PHE A 690 -0.53 18.64 -16.75
C PHE A 690 -0.26 18.58 -18.26
N GLY A 691 -0.98 19.36 -19.08
CA GLY A 691 -0.86 19.32 -20.53
C GLY A 691 -1.44 18.06 -21.19
N VAL A 692 -2.17 17.21 -20.46
CA VAL A 692 -2.86 16.05 -21.03
C VAL A 692 -4.02 16.53 -21.90
N GLY A 693 -3.81 16.50 -23.21
CA GLY A 693 -4.81 16.84 -24.21
C GLY A 693 -5.62 15.62 -24.66
N ASN A 694 -6.10 15.69 -25.90
CA ASN A 694 -6.84 14.59 -26.52
C ASN A 694 -5.96 13.43 -27.01
N ASP A 695 -4.66 13.47 -26.80
CA ASP A 695 -3.74 12.39 -27.13
C ASP A 695 -3.40 11.55 -25.89
N TRP A 696 -3.04 10.29 -26.09
CA TRP A 696 -2.61 9.41 -25.03
C TRP A 696 -1.24 9.86 -24.48
N THR A 697 -1.20 10.25 -23.22
CA THR A 697 -0.01 10.73 -22.53
C THR A 697 0.36 9.71 -21.44
N PRO A 698 1.64 9.38 -21.25
CA PRO A 698 2.06 8.53 -20.13
C PRO A 698 1.58 9.10 -18.79
N ALA A 699 0.98 8.24 -17.96
CA ALA A 699 0.67 8.59 -16.58
C ALA A 699 1.97 8.89 -15.80
N ASP A 700 1.92 9.78 -14.84
CA ASP A 700 3.10 10.14 -14.01
C ASP A 700 3.69 8.93 -13.26
N HIS A 701 2.85 7.98 -12.88
CA HIS A 701 3.22 6.75 -12.16
C HIS A 701 3.60 5.58 -13.09
N ASP A 702 3.73 5.81 -14.39
CA ASP A 702 4.14 4.79 -15.35
C ASP A 702 5.63 4.44 -15.19
N GLN A 703 5.93 3.37 -14.44
CA GLN A 703 7.24 2.72 -14.41
C GLN A 703 7.24 1.55 -15.38
N ARG A 704 7.95 1.68 -16.51
CA ARG A 704 7.88 0.69 -17.60
C ARG A 704 8.39 -0.69 -17.25
N ILE A 705 9.45 -0.77 -16.47
CA ILE A 705 10.05 -2.03 -16.05
C ILE A 705 10.30 -1.94 -14.56
N ASP A 706 9.81 -2.94 -13.89
CA ASP A 706 10.04 -3.20 -12.48
C ASP A 706 10.58 -4.62 -12.32
N PHE A 707 11.66 -4.76 -11.54
CA PHE A 707 12.18 -6.05 -11.15
C PHE A 707 12.48 -6.03 -9.65
N THR A 708 11.88 -6.94 -8.93
CA THR A 708 12.15 -7.14 -7.51
C THR A 708 12.59 -8.57 -7.26
N SER A 709 13.50 -8.75 -6.32
CA SER A 709 13.96 -10.08 -5.90
C SER A 709 14.38 -10.06 -4.44
N GLY A 710 14.24 -11.20 -3.77
CA GLY A 710 14.69 -11.33 -2.40
C GLY A 710 15.07 -12.76 -2.04
N LEU A 711 16.02 -12.85 -1.13
CA LEU A 711 16.51 -14.09 -0.57
C LEU A 711 16.59 -13.97 0.95
N ILE A 712 15.97 -14.91 1.64
CA ILE A 712 16.16 -15.13 3.07
C ILE A 712 16.76 -16.52 3.23
N ALA A 713 17.87 -16.62 3.94
CA ALA A 713 18.55 -17.88 4.25
C ALA A 713 18.83 -17.98 5.75
N ASN A 714 18.30 -19.05 6.37
CA ASN A 714 18.48 -19.29 7.79
C ASN A 714 19.69 -20.19 8.04
N ASP A 715 20.48 -19.89 9.06
CA ASP A 715 21.59 -20.71 9.51
C ASP A 715 21.16 -21.76 10.55
N ARG A 716 22.07 -22.68 10.89
CA ARG A 716 21.78 -23.77 11.84
C ARG A 716 21.64 -23.31 13.29
N ARG A 717 22.10 -22.11 13.60
CA ARG A 717 22.08 -21.54 14.95
C ARG A 717 20.89 -20.62 15.18
N GLY A 718 19.98 -20.52 14.18
CA GLY A 718 18.79 -19.65 14.25
C GLY A 718 19.03 -18.22 13.76
N GLY A 719 20.24 -17.89 13.32
CA GLY A 719 20.53 -16.64 12.62
C GLY A 719 20.04 -16.69 11.17
N TRP A 720 20.08 -15.56 10.50
CA TRP A 720 19.64 -15.45 9.09
C TRP A 720 20.48 -14.43 8.31
N PHE A 721 20.38 -14.53 7.01
CA PHE A 721 20.85 -13.53 6.06
C PHE A 721 19.71 -13.23 5.10
N GLY A 722 19.36 -11.96 4.96
CA GLY A 722 18.41 -11.45 3.99
C GLY A 722 19.08 -10.52 3.00
N ILE A 723 18.66 -10.56 1.76
CA ILE A 723 19.04 -9.60 0.71
C ILE A 723 17.83 -9.38 -0.18
N ASP A 724 17.51 -8.11 -0.45
CA ASP A 724 16.47 -7.69 -1.38
C ASP A 724 17.11 -6.82 -2.46
N GLY A 725 16.63 -6.93 -3.69
CA GLY A 725 17.05 -6.14 -4.84
C GLY A 725 15.84 -5.55 -5.55
N GLU A 726 15.93 -4.30 -5.92
CA GLU A 726 14.90 -3.54 -6.65
C GLU A 726 15.54 -2.83 -7.84
N TYR A 727 14.98 -3.02 -9.01
CA TYR A 727 15.28 -2.23 -10.20
C TYR A 727 13.99 -1.59 -10.71
N GLY A 728 13.97 -0.28 -10.85
CA GLY A 728 12.93 0.48 -11.51
C GLY A 728 13.46 1.26 -12.71
N SER A 729 12.71 1.28 -13.80
CA SER A 729 13.06 2.12 -14.96
C SER A 729 12.81 3.61 -14.72
N GLY A 730 12.32 3.97 -13.53
CA GLY A 730 11.89 5.30 -13.13
C GLY A 730 10.45 5.62 -13.55
N LEU A 731 9.79 6.45 -12.76
CA LEU A 731 8.45 6.95 -13.04
C LEU A 731 8.48 7.91 -14.25
N SER A 732 7.40 8.00 -15.01
CA SER A 732 7.20 9.06 -15.98
C SER A 732 6.99 10.37 -15.24
N SER A 733 7.58 11.46 -15.72
CA SER A 733 7.11 12.76 -15.27
C SER A 733 5.77 13.03 -15.95
N ALA A 734 4.79 13.53 -15.20
CA ALA A 734 3.47 13.92 -15.70
C ALA A 734 3.51 15.06 -16.73
N LEU A 735 4.67 15.65 -16.96
CA LEU A 735 4.84 16.80 -17.82
C LEU A 735 4.95 16.35 -19.28
N ASN A 736 4.12 16.95 -20.13
CA ASN A 736 4.11 16.72 -21.57
C ASN A 736 5.53 16.86 -22.16
N PRO A 737 6.07 15.86 -22.83
CA PRO A 737 7.42 15.89 -23.41
C PRO A 737 7.70 17.04 -24.38
N GLY A 738 6.69 17.76 -24.83
CA GLY A 738 6.83 18.85 -25.83
C GLY A 738 6.75 20.27 -25.29
N SER A 739 6.30 20.49 -24.03
CA SER A 739 5.98 21.85 -23.55
C SER A 739 6.69 22.29 -22.28
N ILE A 740 7.28 21.38 -21.53
CA ILE A 740 8.01 21.72 -20.30
C ILE A 740 9.35 21.00 -20.29
N THR A 741 10.37 21.78 -20.04
CA THR A 741 11.73 21.30 -19.86
C THR A 741 11.87 20.73 -18.46
N CYS A 742 12.00 19.41 -18.35
CA CYS A 742 12.44 18.79 -17.12
C CYS A 742 13.89 19.18 -16.85
N GLY A 743 14.21 19.54 -15.63
CA GLY A 743 15.61 19.73 -15.22
C GLY A 743 16.41 18.46 -15.52
N GLY A 744 17.63 18.62 -15.98
CA GLY A 744 18.55 17.49 -16.10
C GLY A 744 18.87 16.92 -14.71
N ALA A 745 19.34 15.68 -14.65
CA ALA A 745 19.87 15.08 -13.40
C ALA A 745 21.03 15.89 -12.77
N ASP A 746 21.51 16.90 -13.48
CA ASP A 746 22.54 17.87 -13.09
C ASP A 746 21.95 19.24 -12.66
N GLY A 747 20.62 19.36 -12.53
CA GLY A 747 19.95 20.62 -12.20
C GLY A 747 19.79 21.60 -13.37
N SER A 748 20.18 21.21 -14.59
CA SER A 748 20.00 22.07 -15.75
C SER A 748 18.57 22.08 -16.25
N LEU A 749 17.98 23.23 -16.41
CA LEU A 749 16.70 23.44 -17.07
C LEU A 749 16.90 23.31 -18.59
N GLY A 750 16.10 22.49 -19.28
CA GLY A 750 16.07 22.53 -20.72
C GLY A 750 16.19 21.22 -21.47
N GLY A 751 16.07 20.05 -20.83
CA GLY A 751 16.10 18.74 -21.50
C GLY A 751 14.73 18.08 -21.59
N PRO A 752 14.54 17.08 -22.49
CA PRO A 752 13.33 16.26 -22.49
C PRO A 752 13.22 15.52 -21.15
N CYS A 753 12.00 15.38 -20.65
CA CYS A 753 11.74 14.63 -19.41
C CYS A 753 12.33 13.24 -19.47
N LYS A 754 13.29 12.93 -18.60
CA LYS A 754 13.97 11.64 -18.56
C LYS A 754 13.58 10.92 -17.29
N ARG A 755 13.23 9.64 -17.45
CA ARG A 755 13.09 8.72 -16.34
C ARG A 755 14.45 8.54 -15.66
N THR A 756 14.47 8.44 -14.34
CA THR A 756 15.67 8.12 -13.57
C THR A 756 15.62 6.64 -13.15
N PRO A 757 16.24 5.74 -13.93
CA PRO A 757 16.30 4.34 -13.53
C PRO A 757 17.18 4.19 -12.29
N HIS A 758 16.84 3.22 -11.46
CA HIS A 758 17.59 2.91 -10.25
C HIS A 758 17.77 1.41 -10.06
N LEU A 759 18.81 1.06 -9.33
CA LEU A 759 19.07 -0.31 -8.89
C LEU A 759 19.58 -0.28 -7.46
N THR A 760 18.76 -0.74 -6.53
CA THR A 760 19.12 -0.80 -5.11
C THR A 760 19.22 -2.23 -4.60
N PHE A 761 20.07 -2.44 -3.64
CA PHE A 761 20.18 -3.67 -2.88
C PHE A 761 20.23 -3.36 -1.39
N ASP A 762 19.45 -4.09 -0.65
CA ASP A 762 19.39 -4.02 0.80
C ASP A 762 19.82 -5.38 1.37
N ALA A 763 20.58 -5.39 2.45
CA ALA A 763 20.98 -6.63 3.12
C ALA A 763 20.82 -6.52 4.64
N GLU A 764 20.44 -7.64 5.25
CA GLU A 764 20.39 -7.81 6.72
C GLU A 764 21.03 -9.12 7.14
N LYS A 765 21.86 -9.06 8.18
CA LYS A 765 22.35 -10.23 8.91
C LYS A 765 21.83 -10.24 10.33
N GLY A 766 21.14 -11.32 10.70
CA GLY A 766 20.72 -11.59 12.05
C GLY A 766 21.62 -12.67 12.69
N PHE A 767 22.13 -12.37 13.87
CA PHE A 767 22.93 -13.29 14.70
C PHE A 767 22.07 -13.72 15.89
N ALA A 768 21.68 -14.98 15.91
CA ALA A 768 20.92 -15.51 17.06
C ALA A 768 21.77 -15.47 18.33
N LEU A 769 21.21 -14.90 19.37
CA LEU A 769 21.75 -14.86 20.71
C LEU A 769 20.97 -15.82 21.65
N HIS A 770 21.31 -15.82 22.90
CA HIS A 770 20.60 -16.62 23.90
C HIS A 770 19.24 -16.01 24.29
N GLY A 771 18.27 -16.84 24.69
CA GLY A 771 17.00 -16.35 25.26
C GLY A 771 16.03 -15.75 24.23
N GLY A 772 16.09 -16.14 22.96
CA GLY A 772 15.21 -15.62 21.91
C GLY A 772 15.60 -14.24 21.38
N MET A 773 16.80 -13.78 21.71
CA MET A 773 17.36 -12.53 21.19
C MET A 773 18.13 -12.74 19.89
N ALA A 774 18.23 -11.69 19.09
CA ALA A 774 19.09 -11.61 17.92
C ALA A 774 19.69 -10.21 17.75
N LEU A 775 20.98 -10.15 17.44
CA LEU A 775 21.64 -8.94 16.97
C LEU A 775 21.43 -8.83 15.46
N THR A 776 21.01 -7.69 14.96
CA THR A 776 20.82 -7.44 13.53
C THR A 776 21.76 -6.35 13.03
N LEU A 777 22.30 -6.56 11.85
CA LEU A 777 23.06 -5.57 11.09
C LEU A 777 22.38 -5.41 9.73
N ARG A 778 21.96 -4.20 9.41
CA ARG A 778 21.26 -3.90 8.15
C ARG A 778 21.98 -2.81 7.38
N VAL A 779 22.05 -2.97 6.07
CA VAL A 779 22.51 -1.95 5.14
C VAL A 779 21.44 -1.81 4.06
N ARG A 780 20.92 -0.62 3.87
CA ARG A 780 20.00 -0.27 2.80
C ARG A 780 20.71 0.54 1.72
N ASN A 781 20.30 0.36 0.46
CA ASN A 781 20.93 0.98 -0.70
C ASN A 781 22.46 0.81 -0.69
N ILE A 782 22.93 -0.44 -0.71
CA ILE A 782 24.35 -0.83 -0.52
C ILE A 782 25.29 -0.04 -1.45
N PHE A 783 24.87 0.20 -2.70
CA PHE A 783 25.68 0.90 -3.69
C PHE A 783 25.57 2.43 -3.64
N ASN A 784 24.69 2.95 -2.73
CA ASN A 784 24.41 4.38 -2.60
C ASN A 784 23.94 5.00 -3.92
N ASP A 785 23.06 4.30 -4.62
CA ASP A 785 22.46 4.82 -5.83
C ASP A 785 21.63 6.06 -5.51
N ARG A 786 21.87 7.16 -6.23
CA ARG A 786 21.20 8.44 -6.01
C ARG A 786 20.26 8.68 -7.16
N TYR A 787 18.98 8.59 -6.89
CA TYR A 787 17.95 8.78 -7.90
C TYR A 787 16.78 9.57 -7.35
N TYR A 788 16.02 10.17 -8.26
CA TYR A 788 14.76 10.79 -7.92
C TYR A 788 13.65 9.74 -7.89
N VAL A 789 12.89 9.74 -6.82
CA VAL A 789 11.63 8.98 -6.73
C VAL A 789 10.57 9.68 -7.57
N THR A 790 10.44 11.00 -7.39
CA THR A 790 9.59 11.86 -8.20
C THR A 790 10.43 13.03 -8.69
N PHE A 791 10.29 13.32 -9.96
CA PHE A 791 10.94 14.45 -10.61
C PHE A 791 9.84 15.30 -11.25
N ALA A 792 9.44 16.35 -10.57
CA ALA A 792 8.37 17.24 -11.01
C ALA A 792 8.72 18.70 -10.76
N ASN A 793 8.51 19.53 -11.78
CA ASN A 793 8.80 20.96 -11.66
C ASN A 793 7.84 21.71 -10.74
N ALA A 794 6.61 21.22 -10.57
CA ALA A 794 5.59 21.90 -9.78
C ALA A 794 5.54 21.44 -8.32
N GLN A 795 5.98 20.20 -8.06
CA GLN A 795 5.89 19.57 -6.73
C GLN A 795 7.24 19.41 -6.04
N GLY A 796 8.31 19.89 -6.67
CA GLY A 796 9.67 19.66 -6.23
C GLY A 796 10.18 18.26 -6.58
N ASN A 797 11.49 18.09 -6.48
CA ASN A 797 12.14 16.81 -6.63
C ASN A 797 12.12 16.07 -5.31
N HIS A 798 12.04 14.73 -5.35
CA HIS A 798 12.15 13.89 -4.18
C HIS A 798 13.27 12.87 -4.37
N TYR A 799 14.34 13.00 -3.58
CA TYR A 799 15.45 12.04 -3.58
C TYR A 799 15.14 10.81 -2.74
N ALA A 800 15.32 9.65 -3.32
CA ALA A 800 15.26 8.39 -2.59
C ALA A 800 16.28 8.32 -1.44
N PRO A 801 16.02 7.47 -0.43
CA PRO A 801 16.96 7.29 0.67
C PRO A 801 18.37 6.88 0.19
N PRO A 802 19.44 7.52 0.68
CA PRO A 802 20.82 7.11 0.39
C PRO A 802 21.15 5.79 1.08
N ARG A 803 22.42 5.37 1.00
CA ARG A 803 22.89 4.24 1.78
C ARG A 803 22.74 4.51 3.28
N MET A 804 22.07 3.60 3.97
CA MET A 804 21.82 3.68 5.41
C MET A 804 22.28 2.40 6.11
N PHE A 805 22.76 2.57 7.32
CA PHE A 805 23.22 1.48 8.20
C PHE A 805 22.37 1.48 9.45
N ASP A 806 21.94 0.29 9.88
CA ASP A 806 21.22 0.10 11.13
C ASP A 806 21.84 -1.07 11.90
N VAL A 807 21.91 -0.93 13.22
CA VAL A 807 22.26 -1.98 14.18
C VAL A 807 21.08 -2.15 15.12
N GLY A 808 20.63 -3.39 15.29
CA GLY A 808 19.44 -3.66 16.09
C GLY A 808 19.60 -4.83 17.05
N LEU A 809 18.80 -4.81 18.10
CA LEU A 809 18.59 -5.93 19.00
C LEU A 809 17.14 -6.33 18.99
N ARG A 810 16.86 -7.55 18.56
CA ARG A 810 15.52 -8.12 18.49
C ARG A 810 15.30 -9.13 19.58
N LEU A 811 14.13 -9.06 20.22
CA LEU A 811 13.67 -9.98 21.26
C LEU A 811 12.39 -10.67 20.81
N ASN A 812 12.33 -11.98 20.89
CA ASN A 812 11.12 -12.75 20.73
C ASN A 812 11.16 -13.92 21.71
N THR A 813 10.51 -13.75 22.84
CA THR A 813 10.39 -14.80 23.85
C THR A 813 9.18 -15.67 23.50
N LYS A 814 9.44 -16.98 23.35
CA LYS A 814 8.38 -17.97 23.09
C LYS A 814 7.75 -18.39 24.39
#